data_92ddc4ecabf4c8d8e1ef39cc335ae777
#
_entry.id   92ddc4ecabf4c8d8e1ef39cc335ae777
#
_cell.length_a   1.000
_cell.length_b   1.000
_cell.length_c   1.000
_cell.angle_alpha   90.00
_cell.angle_beta   90.00
_cell.angle_gamma   90.00
#
_symmetry.space_group_name_H-M   'P 1'
#
loop_
_entity.id
_entity.type
_entity.pdbx_description
1 polymer ?
#
loop_
_entity_poly.entity_id
_entity_poly.type
_entity_poly.pdbx_seq_one_letter_code
_entity_poly.pdbx_strand_id
1 'polypeptide(L)'
;MTAMVMTACTGQQSDTASQNSDKEFNYVVDQFADLEILRYKVPGFESLSLRQKQLLYHLSEAALMGRDIFFDQNGRYNLAIRRTLEAIYTNYKGDREDPQFKALETYLKRVWFSSGIHHHYALDKFAPGFSPEFLMDCIHQIDAKKLPLRENQNVDQFMIEIAPVIFDPGVMPKRSVQSGDGDLIKASSNNYYGGGISQKEVEDFYAQMKMGKDTISPISYGLNSRLVKENGTVVEKVWKVGGLYSAAIEKIVDQLRQALPFAENDTQKAIIGKLIEYYQTGDLKTFDAYSILWVEDTASEVDFVNGFIETYGDPLGMKASWESTVNFTNKEATKRTKIISDNAQWFEDHSPVDKRFKKEKVKGVSAKVITVSMLGGDCYPATPIGINLPNADWIRRDHGSKSVTIENITEAYDKASQGNGFSEEFVWSDVERNGMRQYGFLTDNLHTDLHECLGHGSGKLLENTDPDALKAYSSTLEETRADLFGLYYLADPKLVELGLLPDGEAYKSEYYKYIMNGLMTQLVRIELGKNVEEAHMRNRQLIAKWAYEKGKKANVIEQKKRDGKAYVVVNDYPRLRELFGTLLAEIQRIKSEGDYAAGKNLVEGYGVKVDPELHAEVLERYAKLNLAPYKGFVNPVMKEVKNSNGEVTDIVLDYTEGYTDQMLRYGRDYSFLPTYNN
;
A
#
# COMPACT_ATOMS: atom_id res chain seq x y z
N MET A 1 75.05 8.24 17.54
CA MET A 1 74.44 8.17 16.17
C MET A 1 73.11 7.47 16.35
N THR A 2 72.02 8.25 16.36
CA THR A 2 70.67 7.80 16.64
C THR A 2 69.94 7.61 15.30
N ALA A 3 69.51 6.39 15.04
CA ALA A 3 68.72 6.09 13.83
C ALA A 3 67.25 6.23 14.14
N MET A 4 66.55 7.11 13.44
CA MET A 4 65.14 7.38 13.51
C MET A 4 64.42 6.46 12.55
N VAL A 5 63.54 5.60 13.09
CA VAL A 5 62.63 4.74 12.30
C VAL A 5 61.32 5.47 12.14
N MET A 6 60.97 5.82 10.91
CA MET A 6 59.66 6.30 10.53
C MET A 6 58.71 5.10 10.29
N THR A 7 57.68 5.00 11.08
CA THR A 7 56.56 4.07 10.87
C THR A 7 55.46 4.79 10.11
N ALA A 8 55.18 4.33 8.91
CA ALA A 8 54.03 4.78 8.11
C ALA A 8 52.75 4.13 8.62
N CYS A 9 51.84 4.91 9.11
CA CYS A 9 50.45 4.49 9.37
C CYS A 9 49.65 4.63 8.09
N THR A 10 49.29 3.51 7.48
CA THR A 10 48.22 3.46 6.47
C THR A 10 46.90 3.36 7.17
N GLY A 11 46.06 4.38 7.01
CA GLY A 11 44.74 4.44 7.58
C GLY A 11 43.78 3.48 6.86
N GLN A 12 43.20 2.58 7.63
CA GLN A 12 41.89 1.96 7.34
C GLN A 12 40.85 2.73 8.12
N GLN A 13 40.16 3.61 7.47
CA GLN A 13 38.97 4.26 7.97
C GLN A 13 37.92 4.22 6.87
N SER A 14 36.94 3.30 6.94
CA SER A 14 35.64 3.51 6.25
C SER A 14 34.59 2.41 6.42
N ASP A 15 34.55 1.60 7.47
CA ASP A 15 33.43 0.63 7.59
C ASP A 15 32.67 0.66 8.94
N THR A 16 33.05 1.52 9.88
CA THR A 16 32.39 1.60 11.20
C THR A 16 31.34 2.70 11.30
N ALA A 17 31.22 3.60 10.34
CA ALA A 17 30.28 4.72 10.42
C ALA A 17 28.85 4.33 10.00
N SER A 18 28.67 3.33 9.11
CA SER A 18 27.34 2.96 8.63
C SER A 18 26.55 2.06 9.61
N GLN A 19 27.26 1.23 10.38
CA GLN A 19 26.61 0.34 11.34
C GLN A 19 26.15 1.02 12.64
N ASN A 20 26.72 2.18 12.98
CA ASN A 20 26.31 2.95 14.18
C ASN A 20 25.13 3.89 13.92
N SER A 21 24.90 4.31 12.67
CA SER A 21 23.78 5.20 12.33
C SER A 21 22.41 4.49 12.36
N ASP A 22 22.37 3.18 12.13
CA ASP A 22 21.13 2.41 12.11
C ASP A 22 20.58 2.06 13.49
N LYS A 23 21.41 2.11 14.54
CA LYS A 23 20.96 1.88 15.93
C LYS A 23 20.24 3.09 16.55
N GLU A 24 20.38 4.28 15.99
CA GLU A 24 19.76 5.52 16.51
C GLU A 24 18.48 5.94 15.77
N PHE A 25 18.17 5.34 14.60
CA PHE A 25 16.97 5.71 13.86
C PHE A 25 15.74 5.00 14.43
N ASN A 26 14.85 5.80 15.02
CA ASN A 26 13.60 5.28 15.60
C ASN A 26 12.56 5.06 14.50
N TYR A 27 12.31 3.81 14.13
CA TYR A 27 11.31 3.44 13.14
C TYR A 27 9.88 3.52 13.68
N VAL A 28 9.64 3.26 14.96
CA VAL A 28 8.31 3.37 15.59
C VAL A 28 8.14 4.77 16.16
N VAL A 29 7.13 5.50 15.70
CA VAL A 29 6.88 6.90 16.04
C VAL A 29 5.77 7.05 17.07
N ASP A 30 4.67 6.31 16.90
CA ASP A 30 3.48 6.39 17.75
C ASP A 30 2.72 5.06 17.68
N GLN A 31 1.90 4.78 18.70
CA GLN A 31 0.97 3.66 18.73
C GLN A 31 -0.30 4.07 19.46
N PHE A 32 -1.45 3.86 18.84
CA PHE A 32 -2.76 4.18 19.42
C PHE A 32 -3.84 3.28 18.81
N ALA A 33 -4.81 2.89 19.60
CA ALA A 33 -5.86 1.95 19.21
C ALA A 33 -5.27 0.69 18.55
N ASP A 34 -5.66 0.37 17.32
CA ASP A 34 -5.19 -0.76 16.53
C ASP A 34 -4.10 -0.37 15.50
N LEU A 35 -3.48 0.80 15.67
CA LEU A 35 -2.56 1.41 14.71
C LEU A 35 -1.18 1.65 15.31
N GLU A 36 -0.15 1.35 14.53
CA GLU A 36 1.25 1.71 14.79
C GLU A 36 1.76 2.61 13.67
N ILE A 37 2.36 3.72 14.05
CA ILE A 37 2.92 4.69 13.10
C ILE A 37 4.42 4.51 13.01
N LEU A 38 4.89 4.31 11.80
CA LEU A 38 6.29 4.10 11.48
C LEU A 38 6.90 5.31 10.77
N ARG A 39 8.21 5.32 10.74
CA ARG A 39 9.03 6.23 9.94
C ARG A 39 9.86 5.41 8.97
N TYR A 40 10.05 5.91 7.77
CA TYR A 40 10.91 5.25 6.78
C TYR A 40 12.11 6.13 6.41
N LYS A 41 13.25 5.51 6.12
CA LYS A 41 14.41 6.18 5.53
C LYS A 41 14.21 6.31 4.01
N VAL A 42 14.93 7.22 3.41
CA VAL A 42 14.98 7.42 1.95
C VAL A 42 16.43 7.21 1.48
N PRO A 43 16.92 5.94 1.46
CA PRO A 43 18.28 5.66 1.09
C PRO A 43 18.55 6.06 -0.36
N GLY A 44 19.75 6.60 -0.61
CA GLY A 44 20.15 7.08 -1.92
C GLY A 44 19.77 8.53 -2.24
N PHE A 45 18.93 9.21 -1.42
CA PHE A 45 18.54 10.60 -1.64
C PHE A 45 19.74 11.54 -1.70
N GLU A 46 20.72 11.35 -0.81
CA GLU A 46 21.91 12.22 -0.75
C GLU A 46 22.78 12.16 -2.02
N SER A 47 22.71 11.05 -2.77
CA SER A 47 23.45 10.88 -4.00
C SER A 47 22.81 11.49 -5.24
N LEU A 48 21.57 11.98 -5.12
CA LEU A 48 20.85 12.63 -6.20
C LEU A 48 21.44 14.02 -6.49
N SER A 49 21.42 14.41 -7.75
CA SER A 49 21.78 15.77 -8.16
C SER A 49 20.81 16.79 -7.58
N LEU A 50 21.25 18.04 -7.39
CA LEU A 50 20.37 19.13 -6.94
C LEU A 50 19.14 19.27 -7.82
N ARG A 51 19.27 19.08 -9.15
CA ARG A 51 18.13 19.12 -10.09
C ARG A 51 17.09 18.05 -9.76
N GLN A 52 17.52 16.81 -9.50
CA GLN A 52 16.62 15.71 -9.12
C GLN A 52 15.98 15.97 -7.75
N LYS A 53 16.74 16.45 -6.78
CA LYS A 53 16.21 16.84 -5.47
C LYS A 53 15.15 17.95 -5.57
N GLN A 54 15.35 18.95 -6.44
CA GLN A 54 14.36 20.00 -6.70
C GLN A 54 13.12 19.46 -7.40
N LEU A 55 13.27 18.51 -8.34
CA LEU A 55 12.15 17.81 -8.95
C LEU A 55 11.34 17.05 -7.90
N LEU A 56 12.01 16.24 -7.08
CA LEU A 56 11.37 15.50 -5.98
C LEU A 56 10.65 16.44 -5.00
N TYR A 57 11.25 17.59 -4.66
CA TYR A 57 10.66 18.56 -3.76
C TYR A 57 9.31 19.09 -4.29
N HIS A 58 9.28 19.58 -5.54
CA HIS A 58 8.04 20.12 -6.11
C HIS A 58 6.97 19.05 -6.36
N LEU A 59 7.37 17.84 -6.74
CA LEU A 59 6.44 16.72 -6.85
C LEU A 59 5.88 16.31 -5.47
N SER A 60 6.71 16.36 -4.43
CA SER A 60 6.30 16.08 -3.05
C SER A 60 5.34 17.14 -2.51
N GLU A 61 5.60 18.42 -2.79
CA GLU A 61 4.65 19.49 -2.47
C GLU A 61 3.31 19.27 -3.21
N ALA A 62 3.34 18.90 -4.50
CA ALA A 62 2.13 18.57 -5.25
C ALA A 62 1.36 17.40 -4.61
N ALA A 63 2.06 16.41 -4.06
CA ALA A 63 1.46 15.27 -3.35
C ALA A 63 0.73 15.70 -2.06
N LEU A 64 1.19 16.73 -1.39
CA LEU A 64 0.56 17.24 -0.15
C LEU A 64 -0.62 18.17 -0.43
N MET A 65 -0.60 18.93 -1.55
CA MET A 65 -1.68 19.86 -1.91
C MET A 65 -3.05 19.18 -2.10
N GLY A 66 -3.07 17.91 -2.50
CA GLY A 66 -4.31 17.15 -2.70
C GLY A 66 -4.91 16.50 -1.44
N ARG A 67 -4.29 16.66 -0.27
CA ARG A 67 -4.68 15.97 0.97
C ARG A 67 -6.18 16.06 1.29
N ASP A 68 -6.76 17.25 1.21
CA ASP A 68 -8.16 17.49 1.54
C ASP A 68 -9.14 16.77 0.59
N ILE A 69 -8.71 16.50 -0.66
CA ILE A 69 -9.56 15.82 -1.66
C ILE A 69 -9.94 14.43 -1.14
N PHE A 70 -8.99 13.66 -0.65
CA PHE A 70 -9.24 12.31 -0.18
C PHE A 70 -10.10 12.29 1.10
N PHE A 71 -9.94 13.26 2.00
CA PHE A 71 -10.85 13.43 3.15
C PHE A 71 -12.30 13.65 2.72
N ASP A 72 -12.53 14.53 1.72
CA ASP A 72 -13.88 14.81 1.22
C ASP A 72 -14.47 13.61 0.45
N GLN A 73 -13.66 12.90 -0.34
CA GLN A 73 -14.08 11.69 -1.05
C GLN A 73 -14.55 10.59 -0.08
N ASN A 74 -13.89 10.43 1.07
CA ASN A 74 -14.25 9.44 2.08
C ASN A 74 -15.51 9.79 2.89
N GLY A 75 -15.98 11.03 2.86
CA GLY A 75 -17.23 11.43 3.51
C GLY A 75 -17.42 12.94 3.59
N ARG A 76 -18.62 13.38 3.25
CA ARG A 76 -19.00 14.81 3.14
C ARG A 76 -18.78 15.64 4.40
N TYR A 77 -18.68 15.03 5.57
CA TYR A 77 -18.47 15.71 6.85
C TYR A 77 -17.03 15.57 7.38
N ASN A 78 -16.18 14.82 6.72
CA ASN A 78 -14.86 14.50 7.22
C ASN A 78 -13.96 15.74 7.40
N LEU A 79 -14.04 16.71 6.48
CA LEU A 79 -13.30 17.98 6.64
C LEU A 79 -13.81 18.82 7.82
N ALA A 80 -15.12 18.86 8.02
CA ALA A 80 -15.74 19.58 9.15
C ALA A 80 -15.32 18.94 10.49
N ILE A 81 -15.42 17.61 10.58
CA ILE A 81 -15.07 16.87 11.80
C ILE A 81 -13.56 16.99 12.08
N ARG A 82 -12.71 16.76 11.11
CA ARG A 82 -11.26 16.89 11.28
C ARG A 82 -10.86 18.27 11.78
N ARG A 83 -11.32 19.35 11.11
CA ARG A 83 -11.00 20.73 11.48
C ARG A 83 -11.53 21.10 12.87
N THR A 84 -12.69 20.60 13.25
CA THR A 84 -13.25 20.79 14.60
C THR A 84 -12.35 20.12 15.64
N LEU A 85 -11.99 18.86 15.43
CA LEU A 85 -11.14 18.11 16.35
C LEU A 85 -9.72 18.72 16.45
N GLU A 86 -9.14 19.18 15.34
CA GLU A 86 -7.87 19.92 15.31
C GLU A 86 -7.96 21.24 16.10
N ALA A 87 -9.07 21.98 15.95
CA ALA A 87 -9.29 23.21 16.70
C ALA A 87 -9.44 22.93 18.20
N ILE A 88 -10.17 21.87 18.59
CA ILE A 88 -10.26 21.44 19.99
C ILE A 88 -8.87 21.08 20.51
N TYR A 89 -8.18 20.14 19.86
CA TYR A 89 -6.88 19.64 20.29
C TYR A 89 -5.87 20.78 20.52
N THR A 90 -5.83 21.75 19.60
CA THR A 90 -4.90 22.87 19.65
C THR A 90 -5.25 23.89 20.74
N ASN A 91 -6.54 24.10 21.05
CA ASN A 91 -6.99 25.18 21.93
C ASN A 91 -7.52 24.70 23.28
N TYR A 92 -7.58 23.38 23.55
CA TYR A 92 -8.06 22.83 24.80
C TYR A 92 -7.24 23.31 25.99
N LYS A 93 -7.96 23.81 27.03
CA LYS A 93 -7.36 24.39 28.24
C LYS A 93 -7.60 23.52 29.50
N GLY A 94 -8.35 22.45 29.37
CA GLY A 94 -8.61 21.51 30.45
C GLY A 94 -7.47 20.54 30.69
N ASP A 95 -7.73 19.54 31.54
CA ASP A 95 -6.75 18.50 31.82
C ASP A 95 -6.62 17.53 30.65
N ARG A 96 -5.44 17.48 30.05
CA ARG A 96 -5.14 16.55 28.93
C ARG A 96 -5.01 15.10 29.36
N GLU A 97 -4.91 14.83 30.66
CA GLU A 97 -4.96 13.47 31.22
C GLU A 97 -6.38 12.97 31.46
N ASP A 98 -7.40 13.84 31.30
CA ASP A 98 -8.81 13.45 31.36
C ASP A 98 -9.10 12.29 30.38
N PRO A 99 -9.71 11.19 30.81
CA PRO A 99 -10.01 10.05 29.95
C PRO A 99 -10.82 10.40 28.68
N GLN A 100 -11.72 11.38 28.76
CA GLN A 100 -12.49 11.83 27.59
C GLN A 100 -11.63 12.62 26.60
N PHE A 101 -10.69 13.45 27.10
CA PHE A 101 -9.73 14.13 26.21
C PHE A 101 -8.80 13.14 25.53
N LYS A 102 -8.29 12.12 26.25
CA LYS A 102 -7.48 11.04 25.65
C LYS A 102 -8.25 10.24 24.60
N ALA A 103 -9.53 9.99 24.85
CA ALA A 103 -10.37 9.33 23.85
C ALA A 103 -10.60 10.23 22.62
N LEU A 104 -10.77 11.54 22.80
CA LEU A 104 -10.87 12.50 21.70
C LEU A 104 -9.56 12.57 20.90
N GLU A 105 -8.41 12.62 21.58
CA GLU A 105 -7.10 12.56 20.90
C GLU A 105 -6.93 11.29 20.08
N THR A 106 -7.28 10.14 20.65
CA THR A 106 -7.23 8.85 19.94
C THR A 106 -8.17 8.85 18.73
N TYR A 107 -9.37 9.38 18.88
CA TYR A 107 -10.33 9.50 17.79
C TYR A 107 -9.81 10.42 16.68
N LEU A 108 -9.24 11.59 17.02
CA LEU A 108 -8.61 12.50 16.06
C LEU A 108 -7.47 11.83 15.31
N LYS A 109 -6.58 11.09 16.01
CA LYS A 109 -5.50 10.34 15.39
C LYS A 109 -6.02 9.27 14.41
N ARG A 110 -7.12 8.59 14.75
CA ARG A 110 -7.78 7.63 13.83
C ARG A 110 -8.41 8.33 12.62
N VAL A 111 -9.05 9.49 12.81
CA VAL A 111 -9.62 10.31 11.73
C VAL A 111 -8.53 10.79 10.77
N TRP A 112 -7.39 11.20 11.27
CA TRP A 112 -6.23 11.55 10.43
C TRP A 112 -5.73 10.35 9.63
N PHE A 113 -5.56 9.20 10.31
CA PHE A 113 -5.04 7.98 9.70
C PHE A 113 -5.93 7.46 8.57
N SER A 114 -7.22 7.44 8.79
CA SER A 114 -8.20 6.89 7.86
C SER A 114 -8.74 7.93 6.86
N SER A 115 -8.22 9.16 6.90
CA SER A 115 -8.76 10.29 6.13
C SER A 115 -10.28 10.43 6.27
N GLY A 116 -10.79 10.21 7.50
CA GLY A 116 -12.23 10.27 7.82
C GLY A 116 -12.63 9.45 9.03
N ILE A 117 -13.94 9.38 9.27
CA ILE A 117 -14.54 8.75 10.46
C ILE A 117 -14.70 7.22 10.35
N HIS A 118 -14.27 6.61 9.27
CA HIS A 118 -14.36 5.18 9.02
C HIS A 118 -12.99 4.52 9.01
N HIS A 119 -12.92 3.30 9.52
CA HIS A 119 -11.68 2.53 9.51
C HIS A 119 -11.14 2.34 8.09
N HIS A 120 -9.86 2.61 7.87
CA HIS A 120 -9.23 2.57 6.54
C HIS A 120 -9.37 1.21 5.84
N TYR A 121 -9.36 0.11 6.59
CA TYR A 121 -9.41 -1.27 6.10
C TYR A 121 -10.81 -1.90 6.21
N ALA A 122 -11.41 -1.91 7.43
CA ALA A 122 -12.72 -2.53 7.67
C ALA A 122 -13.89 -1.69 7.15
N LEU A 123 -13.67 -0.40 6.86
CA LEU A 123 -14.64 0.56 6.34
C LEU A 123 -15.79 0.91 7.30
N ASP A 124 -15.82 0.36 8.51
CA ASP A 124 -16.82 0.63 9.53
C ASP A 124 -16.53 1.93 10.27
N LYS A 125 -17.59 2.61 10.74
CA LYS A 125 -17.47 3.86 11.47
C LYS A 125 -16.84 3.64 12.85
N PHE A 126 -15.94 4.54 13.25
CA PHE A 126 -15.33 4.53 14.59
C PHE A 126 -16.33 4.89 15.68
N ALA A 127 -16.25 4.21 16.83
CA ALA A 127 -16.83 4.70 18.07
C ALA A 127 -15.91 5.80 18.66
N PRO A 128 -16.46 6.98 19.05
CA PRO A 128 -15.62 8.11 19.48
C PRO A 128 -14.94 7.91 20.85
N GLY A 129 -15.51 7.13 21.76
CA GLY A 129 -14.95 6.88 23.08
C GLY A 129 -15.10 8.04 24.09
N PHE A 130 -15.58 9.19 23.67
CA PHE A 130 -15.93 10.35 24.49
C PHE A 130 -17.42 10.71 24.30
N SER A 131 -17.98 11.51 25.19
CA SER A 131 -19.42 11.81 25.14
C SER A 131 -19.75 13.03 24.25
N PRO A 132 -21.02 13.13 23.74
CA PRO A 132 -21.48 14.33 23.03
C PRO A 132 -21.39 15.60 23.88
N GLU A 133 -21.66 15.49 25.18
CA GLU A 133 -21.62 16.61 26.16
C GLU A 133 -20.18 17.12 26.28
N PHE A 134 -19.19 16.21 26.38
CA PHE A 134 -17.77 16.59 26.43
C PHE A 134 -17.35 17.32 25.15
N LEU A 135 -17.76 16.83 23.98
CA LEU A 135 -17.47 17.50 22.70
C LEU A 135 -18.07 18.90 22.67
N MET A 136 -19.33 19.06 23.10
CA MET A 136 -20.01 20.33 23.16
C MET A 136 -19.30 21.32 24.09
N ASP A 137 -18.92 20.88 25.28
CA ASP A 137 -18.18 21.70 26.25
C ASP A 137 -16.82 22.16 25.68
N CYS A 138 -16.12 21.30 24.98
CA CYS A 138 -14.87 21.64 24.28
C CYS A 138 -15.10 22.70 23.19
N ILE A 139 -16.11 22.53 22.36
CA ILE A 139 -16.41 23.44 21.24
C ILE A 139 -16.80 24.83 21.76
N HIS A 140 -17.60 24.93 22.82
CA HIS A 140 -18.01 26.21 23.41
C HIS A 140 -16.85 27.01 24.03
N GLN A 141 -15.73 26.34 24.34
CA GLN A 141 -14.51 27.02 24.83
C GLN A 141 -13.65 27.60 23.71
N ILE A 142 -13.97 27.35 22.44
CA ILE A 142 -13.20 27.76 21.27
C ILE A 142 -13.85 28.98 20.63
N ASP A 143 -13.02 29.93 20.19
CA ASP A 143 -13.49 31.04 19.36
C ASP A 143 -14.18 30.49 18.10
N ALA A 144 -15.43 30.89 17.88
CA ALA A 144 -16.22 30.45 16.74
C ALA A 144 -15.55 30.66 15.38
N LYS A 145 -14.65 31.66 15.27
CA LYS A 145 -13.85 31.90 14.06
C LYS A 145 -12.84 30.78 13.72
N LYS A 146 -12.50 29.95 14.69
CA LYS A 146 -11.61 28.80 14.54
C LYS A 146 -12.37 27.50 14.19
N LEU A 147 -13.68 27.54 14.24
CA LEU A 147 -14.53 26.41 13.91
C LEU A 147 -14.95 26.47 12.43
N PRO A 148 -15.16 25.32 11.78
CA PRO A 148 -15.50 25.25 10.36
C PRO A 148 -17.02 25.51 10.12
N LEU A 149 -17.55 26.59 10.69
CA LEU A 149 -18.96 26.96 10.58
C LEU A 149 -19.28 27.45 9.17
N ARG A 150 -20.50 27.21 8.71
CA ARG A 150 -21.02 27.87 7.51
C ARG A 150 -21.37 29.33 7.80
N GLU A 151 -21.52 30.11 6.76
CA GLU A 151 -22.01 31.47 6.88
C GLU A 151 -23.36 31.49 7.62
N ASN A 152 -23.47 32.31 8.65
CA ASN A 152 -24.64 32.44 9.54
C ASN A 152 -24.98 31.19 10.36
N GLN A 153 -24.13 30.19 10.45
CA GLN A 153 -24.31 29.02 11.32
C GLN A 153 -23.71 29.29 12.69
N ASN A 154 -24.48 29.09 13.75
CA ASN A 154 -23.99 29.12 15.13
C ASN A 154 -23.46 27.72 15.55
N VAL A 155 -22.81 27.68 16.72
CA VAL A 155 -22.21 26.44 17.27
C VAL A 155 -23.26 25.38 17.53
N ASP A 156 -24.44 25.73 18.09
CA ASP A 156 -25.48 24.76 18.39
C ASP A 156 -26.07 24.14 17.12
N GLN A 157 -26.31 24.95 16.08
CA GLN A 157 -26.73 24.45 14.77
C GLN A 157 -25.69 23.53 14.12
N PHE A 158 -24.41 23.86 14.26
CA PHE A 158 -23.32 23.02 13.79
C PHE A 158 -23.28 21.69 14.52
N MET A 159 -23.44 21.70 15.85
CA MET A 159 -23.51 20.47 16.65
C MET A 159 -24.71 19.58 16.31
N ILE A 160 -25.88 20.17 16.07
CA ILE A 160 -27.05 19.42 15.59
C ILE A 160 -26.74 18.68 14.30
N GLU A 161 -25.91 19.24 13.44
CA GLU A 161 -25.52 18.63 12.16
C GLU A 161 -24.47 17.54 12.32
N ILE A 162 -23.40 17.77 13.10
CA ILE A 162 -22.26 16.83 13.14
C ILE A 162 -22.35 15.77 14.24
N ALA A 163 -23.05 16.03 15.35
CA ALA A 163 -23.13 15.06 16.45
C ALA A 163 -23.75 13.72 16.05
N PRO A 164 -24.85 13.66 15.28
CA PRO A 164 -25.36 12.38 14.80
C PRO A 164 -24.36 11.63 13.93
N VAL A 165 -23.58 12.35 13.11
CA VAL A 165 -22.56 11.75 12.24
C VAL A 165 -21.44 11.11 13.07
N ILE A 166 -21.07 11.71 14.19
CA ILE A 166 -20.00 11.19 15.07
C ILE A 166 -20.54 10.07 15.97
N PHE A 167 -21.69 10.28 16.63
CA PHE A 167 -22.13 9.47 17.76
C PHE A 167 -23.20 8.43 17.43
N ASP A 168 -24.09 8.66 16.44
CA ASP A 168 -25.14 7.69 16.11
C ASP A 168 -24.57 6.58 15.20
N PRO A 169 -24.49 5.31 15.67
CA PRO A 169 -23.95 4.22 14.87
C PRO A 169 -24.79 3.90 13.62
N GLY A 170 -26.05 4.31 13.57
CA GLY A 170 -26.94 4.12 12.42
C GLY A 170 -26.77 5.19 11.32
N VAL A 171 -26.10 6.31 11.64
CA VAL A 171 -25.84 7.37 10.66
C VAL A 171 -24.47 7.16 10.00
N MET A 172 -24.43 7.02 8.69
CA MET A 172 -23.21 6.79 7.94
C MET A 172 -22.36 5.61 8.48
N PRO A 173 -22.95 4.41 8.62
CA PRO A 173 -22.30 3.30 9.35
C PRO A 173 -21.06 2.75 8.65
N LYS A 174 -20.99 2.85 7.30
CA LYS A 174 -19.93 2.24 6.51
C LYS A 174 -19.47 3.16 5.36
N ARG A 175 -18.16 3.31 5.18
CA ARG A 175 -17.59 4.17 4.12
C ARG A 175 -18.02 3.72 2.72
N SER A 176 -17.87 2.44 2.42
CA SER A 176 -18.23 1.85 1.14
C SER A 176 -18.80 0.44 1.33
N VAL A 177 -19.89 0.14 0.65
CA VAL A 177 -20.51 -1.19 0.58
C VAL A 177 -20.42 -1.65 -0.88
N GLN A 178 -19.68 -2.72 -1.14
CA GLN A 178 -19.33 -3.18 -2.49
C GLN A 178 -20.07 -4.46 -2.91
N SER A 179 -20.89 -5.02 -2.02
CA SER A 179 -21.67 -6.23 -2.30
C SER A 179 -22.93 -6.28 -1.43
N GLY A 180 -23.95 -6.99 -1.89
CA GLY A 180 -25.23 -7.16 -1.21
C GLY A 180 -26.42 -6.97 -2.16
N ASP A 181 -27.62 -7.25 -1.66
CA ASP A 181 -28.86 -7.21 -2.46
C ASP A 181 -29.51 -5.81 -2.52
N GLY A 182 -28.92 -4.81 -1.88
CA GLY A 182 -29.46 -3.45 -1.81
C GLY A 182 -28.82 -2.47 -2.79
N ASP A 183 -29.25 -1.21 -2.71
CA ASP A 183 -28.63 -0.09 -3.41
C ASP A 183 -27.29 0.25 -2.71
N LEU A 184 -26.18 -0.14 -3.33
CA LEU A 184 -24.84 0.01 -2.80
C LEU A 184 -24.44 1.47 -2.55
N ILE A 185 -24.95 2.41 -3.37
CA ILE A 185 -24.69 3.84 -3.22
C ILE A 185 -25.36 4.36 -1.96
N LYS A 186 -26.64 4.01 -1.74
CA LYS A 186 -27.38 4.45 -0.55
C LYS A 186 -26.87 3.84 0.75
N ALA A 187 -26.28 2.64 0.66
CA ALA A 187 -25.67 1.96 1.79
C ALA A 187 -24.27 2.51 2.14
N SER A 188 -23.64 3.26 1.21
CA SER A 188 -22.29 3.83 1.38
C SER A 188 -22.34 5.28 1.84
N SER A 189 -21.29 5.68 2.60
CA SER A 189 -21.18 7.03 3.19
C SER A 189 -20.12 7.89 2.51
N ASN A 190 -19.39 7.32 1.54
CA ASN A 190 -18.43 8.09 0.74
C ASN A 190 -19.11 9.19 -0.07
N ASN A 191 -18.33 10.12 -0.60
CA ASN A 191 -18.83 11.34 -1.22
C ASN A 191 -18.67 11.36 -2.75
N TYR A 192 -18.68 10.19 -3.40
CA TYR A 192 -18.62 10.08 -4.86
C TYR A 192 -19.95 10.36 -5.54
N TYR A 193 -21.06 10.29 -4.78
CA TYR A 193 -22.41 10.48 -5.27
C TYR A 193 -23.16 11.46 -4.36
N GLY A 194 -23.88 12.40 -4.95
CA GLY A 194 -24.71 13.35 -4.23
C GLY A 194 -25.91 12.68 -3.57
N GLY A 195 -26.45 13.30 -2.52
CA GLY A 195 -27.60 12.77 -1.81
C GLY A 195 -28.80 12.55 -2.73
N GLY A 196 -29.51 11.42 -2.55
CA GLY A 196 -30.71 11.08 -3.29
C GLY A 196 -30.51 10.43 -4.65
N ILE A 197 -29.28 10.17 -5.07
CA ILE A 197 -28.99 9.37 -6.26
C ILE A 197 -29.04 7.88 -5.92
N SER A 198 -29.67 7.09 -6.79
CA SER A 198 -29.70 5.63 -6.70
C SER A 198 -28.64 4.99 -7.59
N GLN A 199 -28.25 3.75 -7.26
CA GLN A 199 -27.36 2.95 -8.07
C GLN A 199 -27.85 2.85 -9.53
N LYS A 200 -29.15 2.59 -9.72
CA LYS A 200 -29.72 2.50 -11.05
C LYS A 200 -29.55 3.79 -11.88
N GLU A 201 -29.76 4.96 -11.27
CA GLU A 201 -29.58 6.24 -11.97
C GLU A 201 -28.13 6.45 -12.40
N VAL A 202 -27.16 6.01 -11.61
CA VAL A 202 -25.73 6.05 -11.97
C VAL A 202 -25.42 5.11 -13.12
N GLU A 203 -25.88 3.87 -13.03
CA GLU A 203 -25.69 2.87 -14.09
C GLU A 203 -26.30 3.32 -15.41
N ASP A 204 -27.53 3.83 -15.39
CA ASP A 204 -28.23 4.36 -16.58
C ASP A 204 -27.48 5.56 -17.18
N PHE A 205 -26.98 6.48 -16.34
CA PHE A 205 -26.22 7.66 -16.78
C PHE A 205 -24.95 7.26 -17.56
N TYR A 206 -24.12 6.38 -16.97
CA TYR A 206 -22.88 5.97 -17.63
C TYR A 206 -23.12 4.99 -18.79
N ALA A 207 -24.16 4.19 -18.77
CA ALA A 207 -24.55 3.38 -19.92
C ALA A 207 -24.89 4.26 -21.14
N GLN A 208 -25.65 5.34 -20.94
CA GLN A 208 -25.92 6.33 -22.00
C GLN A 208 -24.64 7.01 -22.51
N MET A 209 -23.74 7.40 -21.59
CA MET A 209 -22.47 8.05 -21.96
C MET A 209 -21.56 7.12 -22.79
N LYS A 210 -21.59 5.82 -22.55
CA LYS A 210 -20.80 4.81 -23.27
C LYS A 210 -21.43 4.38 -24.60
N MET A 211 -22.72 4.69 -24.84
CA MET A 211 -23.45 4.25 -26.04
C MET A 211 -22.79 4.78 -27.32
N GLY A 212 -22.44 3.87 -28.25
CA GLY A 212 -21.82 4.22 -29.54
C GLY A 212 -20.38 4.72 -29.45
N LYS A 213 -19.72 4.56 -28.29
CA LYS A 213 -18.31 4.92 -28.08
C LYS A 213 -17.38 3.77 -28.42
N ASP A 214 -16.09 4.10 -28.50
CA ASP A 214 -15.02 3.15 -28.77
C ASP A 214 -15.00 2.06 -27.67
N THR A 215 -14.98 0.81 -28.08
CA THR A 215 -14.90 -0.37 -27.20
C THR A 215 -13.52 -1.03 -27.24
N ILE A 216 -12.63 -0.60 -28.13
CA ILE A 216 -11.25 -1.12 -28.23
C ILE A 216 -10.34 -0.39 -27.27
N SER A 217 -10.51 0.95 -27.18
CA SER A 217 -9.79 1.84 -26.27
C SER A 217 -10.80 2.66 -25.45
N PRO A 218 -11.56 2.01 -24.56
CA PRO A 218 -12.66 2.65 -23.86
C PRO A 218 -12.16 3.68 -22.85
N ILE A 219 -12.82 4.83 -22.80
CA ILE A 219 -12.60 5.85 -21.78
C ILE A 219 -13.16 5.35 -20.44
N SER A 220 -12.41 5.55 -19.35
CA SER A 220 -12.84 5.26 -17.96
C SER A 220 -13.79 6.33 -17.44
N TYR A 221 -14.98 6.45 -18.05
CA TYR A 221 -15.98 7.46 -17.66
C TYR A 221 -16.33 7.40 -16.18
N GLY A 222 -16.36 8.55 -15.54
CA GLY A 222 -16.67 8.71 -14.13
C GLY A 222 -15.44 8.72 -13.19
N LEU A 223 -14.25 8.40 -13.70
CA LEU A 223 -13.04 8.25 -12.91
C LEU A 223 -12.74 9.48 -12.05
N ASN A 224 -12.84 10.69 -12.62
CA ASN A 224 -12.49 11.96 -12.00
C ASN A 224 -13.70 12.88 -11.79
N SER A 225 -14.81 12.34 -11.30
CA SER A 225 -16.03 13.13 -11.17
C SER A 225 -16.93 12.64 -10.04
N ARG A 226 -17.81 13.52 -9.60
CA ARG A 226 -18.92 13.23 -8.70
C ARG A 226 -20.23 13.38 -9.46
N LEU A 227 -21.14 12.43 -9.28
CA LEU A 227 -22.51 12.59 -9.77
C LEU A 227 -23.40 13.23 -8.70
N VAL A 228 -24.15 14.25 -9.07
CA VAL A 228 -25.12 14.93 -8.21
C VAL A 228 -26.47 15.05 -8.91
N LYS A 229 -27.52 15.25 -8.13
CA LYS A 229 -28.86 15.52 -8.68
C LYS A 229 -29.19 17.00 -8.53
N GLU A 230 -29.33 17.70 -9.62
CA GLU A 230 -29.72 19.11 -9.69
C GLU A 230 -31.10 19.22 -10.34
N ASN A 231 -32.07 19.78 -9.63
CA ASN A 231 -33.43 19.95 -10.13
C ASN A 231 -34.04 18.64 -10.72
N GLY A 232 -33.72 17.49 -10.09
CA GLY A 232 -34.20 16.19 -10.54
C GLY A 232 -33.38 15.53 -11.66
N THR A 233 -32.41 16.22 -12.24
CA THR A 233 -31.53 15.70 -13.30
C THR A 233 -30.18 15.29 -12.74
N VAL A 234 -29.67 14.13 -13.14
CA VAL A 234 -28.31 13.68 -12.81
C VAL A 234 -27.30 14.44 -13.64
N VAL A 235 -26.34 15.09 -12.97
CA VAL A 235 -25.26 15.85 -13.60
C VAL A 235 -23.92 15.44 -13.06
N GLU A 236 -22.88 15.54 -13.89
CA GLU A 236 -21.52 15.19 -13.54
C GLU A 236 -20.71 16.43 -13.16
N LYS A 237 -20.13 16.42 -11.97
CA LYS A 237 -19.21 17.45 -11.47
C LYS A 237 -17.78 16.95 -11.59
N VAL A 238 -17.08 17.41 -12.59
CA VAL A 238 -15.70 16.98 -12.88
C VAL A 238 -14.74 17.63 -11.90
N TRP A 239 -13.77 16.85 -11.41
CA TRP A 239 -12.69 17.29 -10.56
C TRP A 239 -11.55 17.87 -11.42
N LYS A 240 -11.48 19.20 -11.44
CA LYS A 240 -10.54 19.94 -12.29
C LYS A 240 -10.43 21.39 -11.85
N VAL A 241 -9.48 22.13 -12.42
CA VAL A 241 -9.42 23.59 -12.29
C VAL A 241 -10.74 24.21 -12.80
N GLY A 242 -11.31 25.09 -11.99
CA GLY A 242 -12.62 25.70 -12.26
C GLY A 242 -13.82 24.75 -12.08
N GLY A 243 -13.60 23.51 -11.65
CA GLY A 243 -14.62 22.52 -11.30
C GLY A 243 -14.63 22.19 -9.81
N LEU A 244 -15.12 21.00 -9.47
CA LEU A 244 -15.07 20.52 -8.09
C LEU A 244 -13.62 20.28 -7.69
N TYR A 245 -13.25 20.58 -6.44
CA TYR A 245 -11.90 20.54 -5.87
C TYR A 245 -10.89 21.54 -6.47
N SER A 246 -11.34 22.55 -7.23
CA SER A 246 -10.49 23.52 -7.91
C SER A 246 -9.40 24.12 -7.04
N ALA A 247 -9.74 24.54 -5.81
CA ALA A 247 -8.81 25.21 -4.92
C ALA A 247 -7.58 24.37 -4.54
N ALA A 248 -7.73 23.06 -4.39
CA ALA A 248 -6.63 22.13 -4.17
C ALA A 248 -5.91 21.77 -5.48
N ILE A 249 -6.67 21.53 -6.56
CA ILE A 249 -6.11 21.14 -7.86
C ILE A 249 -5.26 22.28 -8.46
N GLU A 250 -5.65 23.53 -8.30
CA GLU A 250 -4.83 24.70 -8.68
C GLU A 250 -3.46 24.70 -7.99
N LYS A 251 -3.41 24.36 -6.70
CA LYS A 251 -2.15 24.25 -5.96
C LYS A 251 -1.28 23.07 -6.45
N ILE A 252 -1.91 21.94 -6.78
CA ILE A 252 -1.20 20.82 -7.41
C ILE A 252 -0.59 21.27 -8.74
N VAL A 253 -1.38 21.92 -9.61
CA VAL A 253 -0.92 22.44 -10.91
C VAL A 253 0.21 23.44 -10.75
N ASP A 254 0.15 24.33 -9.75
CA ASP A 254 1.21 25.31 -9.48
C ASP A 254 2.53 24.61 -9.13
N GLN A 255 2.50 23.57 -8.31
CA GLN A 255 3.70 22.80 -7.97
C GLN A 255 4.22 21.97 -9.16
N LEU A 256 3.33 21.38 -9.95
CA LEU A 256 3.74 20.68 -11.18
C LEU A 256 4.40 21.63 -12.19
N ARG A 257 3.94 22.88 -12.31
CA ARG A 257 4.61 23.90 -13.15
C ARG A 257 6.00 24.24 -12.62
N GLN A 258 6.19 24.29 -11.30
CA GLN A 258 7.48 24.50 -10.70
C GLN A 258 8.42 23.30 -10.87
N ALA A 259 7.88 22.09 -11.00
CA ALA A 259 8.64 20.87 -11.27
C ALA A 259 9.19 20.81 -12.72
N LEU A 260 8.46 21.38 -13.70
CA LEU A 260 8.80 21.30 -15.13
C LEU A 260 10.25 21.67 -15.50
N PRO A 261 10.86 22.74 -14.96
CA PRO A 261 12.26 23.10 -15.27
C PRO A 261 13.27 22.04 -14.84
N PHE A 262 12.91 21.20 -13.87
CA PHE A 262 13.77 20.19 -13.27
C PHE A 262 13.57 18.80 -13.89
N ALA A 263 12.62 18.61 -14.81
CA ALA A 263 12.41 17.34 -15.49
C ALA A 263 13.71 16.81 -16.11
N GLU A 264 14.00 15.53 -15.93
CA GLU A 264 15.28 14.91 -16.31
C GLU A 264 15.48 14.83 -17.82
N ASN A 265 14.36 14.70 -18.58
CA ASN A 265 14.34 14.59 -20.03
C ASN A 265 13.03 15.13 -20.62
N ASP A 266 12.95 15.18 -21.97
CA ASP A 266 11.78 15.71 -22.67
C ASP A 266 10.52 14.84 -22.50
N THR A 267 10.67 13.52 -22.36
CA THR A 267 9.54 12.61 -22.08
C THR A 267 8.93 12.91 -20.72
N GLN A 268 9.74 13.01 -19.67
CA GLN A 268 9.24 13.35 -18.34
C GLN A 268 8.61 14.75 -18.30
N LYS A 269 9.19 15.69 -19.04
CA LYS A 269 8.60 17.03 -19.19
C LYS A 269 7.22 16.96 -19.86
N ALA A 270 7.07 16.10 -20.88
CA ALA A 270 5.78 15.88 -21.54
C ALA A 270 4.76 15.22 -20.60
N ILE A 271 5.19 14.25 -19.77
CA ILE A 271 4.36 13.59 -18.75
C ILE A 271 3.79 14.64 -17.77
N ILE A 272 4.67 15.48 -17.17
CA ILE A 272 4.23 16.54 -16.26
C ILE A 272 3.30 17.53 -16.97
N GLY A 273 3.61 17.89 -18.21
CA GLY A 273 2.76 18.77 -19.04
C GLY A 273 1.38 18.18 -19.31
N LYS A 274 1.29 16.89 -19.62
CA LYS A 274 0.00 16.19 -19.82
C LYS A 274 -0.81 16.07 -18.54
N LEU A 275 -0.17 15.86 -17.42
CA LEU A 275 -0.86 15.86 -16.13
C LEU A 275 -1.43 17.23 -15.78
N ILE A 276 -0.68 18.31 -16.04
CA ILE A 276 -1.17 19.69 -15.88
C ILE A 276 -2.40 19.92 -16.79
N GLU A 277 -2.33 19.54 -18.06
CA GLU A 277 -3.43 19.64 -19.02
C GLU A 277 -4.67 18.87 -18.54
N TYR A 278 -4.48 17.64 -18.04
CA TYR A 278 -5.54 16.83 -17.46
C TYR A 278 -6.23 17.52 -16.28
N TYR A 279 -5.47 18.04 -15.32
CA TYR A 279 -6.04 18.76 -14.18
C TYR A 279 -6.76 20.05 -14.59
N GLN A 280 -6.31 20.71 -15.66
CA GLN A 280 -6.97 21.91 -16.17
C GLN A 280 -8.27 21.62 -16.92
N THR A 281 -8.29 20.55 -17.72
CA THR A 281 -9.43 20.22 -18.59
C THR A 281 -10.41 19.23 -17.97
N GLY A 282 -9.91 18.31 -17.14
CA GLY A 282 -10.64 17.14 -16.66
C GLY A 282 -10.88 16.08 -17.74
N ASP A 283 -10.20 16.18 -18.89
CA ASP A 283 -10.40 15.28 -20.01
C ASP A 283 -9.69 13.94 -19.79
N LEU A 284 -10.45 12.85 -19.76
CA LEU A 284 -9.94 11.51 -19.54
C LEU A 284 -9.08 10.97 -20.70
N LYS A 285 -9.25 11.48 -21.93
CA LYS A 285 -8.33 11.16 -23.03
C LYS A 285 -6.94 11.73 -22.80
N THR A 286 -6.88 12.92 -22.22
CA THR A 286 -5.61 13.52 -21.80
C THR A 286 -4.96 12.70 -20.68
N PHE A 287 -5.76 12.11 -19.76
CA PHE A 287 -5.26 11.22 -18.73
C PHE A 287 -4.73 9.89 -19.31
N ASP A 288 -5.41 9.32 -20.30
CA ASP A 288 -4.92 8.14 -21.03
C ASP A 288 -3.58 8.45 -21.72
N ALA A 289 -3.46 9.61 -22.39
CA ALA A 289 -2.23 10.04 -23.03
C ALA A 289 -1.08 10.26 -22.01
N TYR A 290 -1.38 10.83 -20.84
CA TYR A 290 -0.45 10.89 -19.71
C TYR A 290 0.01 9.50 -19.29
N SER A 291 -0.92 8.57 -19.12
CA SER A 291 -0.64 7.20 -18.67
C SER A 291 0.24 6.43 -19.66
N ILE A 292 0.01 6.59 -20.96
CA ILE A 292 0.85 5.99 -22.02
C ILE A 292 2.27 6.53 -21.96
N LEU A 293 2.45 7.85 -21.93
CA LEU A 293 3.78 8.46 -21.84
C LEU A 293 4.50 8.02 -20.55
N TRP A 294 3.77 7.93 -19.44
CA TRP A 294 4.32 7.50 -18.16
C TRP A 294 4.83 6.05 -18.21
N VAL A 295 4.07 5.13 -18.84
CA VAL A 295 4.48 3.73 -19.02
C VAL A 295 5.73 3.63 -19.91
N GLU A 296 5.78 4.42 -20.98
CA GLU A 296 6.87 4.40 -21.95
C GLU A 296 8.17 5.04 -21.41
N ASP A 297 8.10 5.87 -20.37
CA ASP A 297 9.27 6.47 -19.74
C ASP A 297 10.01 5.44 -18.88
N THR A 298 11.06 4.86 -19.46
CA THR A 298 11.97 3.94 -18.77
C THR A 298 13.31 4.58 -18.40
N ALA A 299 13.54 5.83 -18.83
CA ALA A 299 14.82 6.51 -18.70
C ALA A 299 14.93 7.38 -17.46
N SER A 300 13.82 7.92 -16.96
CA SER A 300 13.81 8.79 -15.78
C SER A 300 14.15 8.01 -14.52
N GLU A 301 15.01 8.58 -13.69
CA GLU A 301 15.37 8.07 -12.37
C GLU A 301 14.32 8.47 -11.33
N VAL A 302 13.91 9.73 -11.33
CA VAL A 302 12.78 10.24 -10.54
C VAL A 302 11.47 9.90 -11.23
N ASP A 303 10.52 9.34 -10.46
CA ASP A 303 9.20 8.99 -10.97
C ASP A 303 8.10 9.37 -9.95
N PHE A 304 6.86 9.41 -10.38
CA PHE A 304 5.74 9.77 -9.52
C PHE A 304 4.42 9.25 -10.06
N VAL A 305 3.49 9.05 -9.15
CA VAL A 305 2.06 8.90 -9.42
C VAL A 305 1.35 10.09 -8.78
N ASN A 306 0.44 10.73 -9.48
CA ASN A 306 -0.37 11.81 -8.94
C ASN A 306 -1.67 11.90 -9.75
N GLY A 307 -2.81 11.67 -9.11
CA GLY A 307 -4.08 11.70 -9.84
C GLY A 307 -5.23 11.01 -9.12
N PHE A 308 -6.30 10.83 -9.87
CA PHE A 308 -7.45 10.01 -9.50
C PHE A 308 -7.22 8.63 -10.10
N ILE A 309 -6.81 7.64 -9.29
CA ILE A 309 -6.19 6.39 -9.76
C ILE A 309 -6.99 5.16 -9.36
N GLU A 310 -7.13 4.88 -8.04
CA GLU A 310 -7.69 3.63 -7.55
C GLU A 310 -9.18 3.73 -7.28
N THR A 311 -9.94 2.73 -7.73
CA THR A 311 -11.41 2.74 -7.65
C THR A 311 -11.99 1.90 -6.50
N TYR A 312 -11.15 1.33 -5.65
CA TYR A 312 -11.57 0.49 -4.51
C TYR A 312 -12.47 1.20 -3.49
N GLY A 313 -12.39 2.52 -3.41
CA GLY A 313 -13.23 3.32 -2.52
C GLY A 313 -14.68 3.50 -3.00
N ASP A 314 -14.94 3.28 -4.28
CA ASP A 314 -16.27 3.43 -4.88
C ASP A 314 -17.07 2.13 -4.80
N PRO A 315 -18.34 2.16 -4.33
CA PRO A 315 -19.19 0.97 -4.31
C PRO A 315 -19.42 0.33 -5.68
N LEU A 316 -19.28 1.08 -6.77
CA LEU A 316 -19.43 0.58 -8.14
C LEU A 316 -18.10 0.40 -8.89
N GLY A 317 -16.96 0.69 -8.27
CA GLY A 317 -15.64 0.56 -8.88
C GLY A 317 -15.38 1.48 -10.08
N MET A 318 -16.04 2.63 -10.15
CA MET A 318 -15.98 3.55 -11.29
C MET A 318 -15.23 4.85 -11.00
N LYS A 319 -15.34 5.34 -9.76
CA LYS A 319 -14.77 6.63 -9.33
C LYS A 319 -13.49 6.42 -8.55
N ALA A 320 -12.47 7.19 -8.90
CA ALA A 320 -11.15 7.00 -8.33
C ALA A 320 -10.90 7.90 -7.11
N SER A 321 -10.23 7.35 -6.10
CA SER A 321 -9.60 8.14 -5.05
C SER A 321 -8.40 8.92 -5.58
N TRP A 322 -8.17 10.09 -4.98
CA TRP A 322 -6.99 10.87 -5.25
C TRP A 322 -5.80 10.33 -4.46
N GLU A 323 -4.68 10.10 -5.14
CA GLU A 323 -3.46 9.61 -4.53
C GLU A 323 -2.21 10.19 -5.18
N SER A 324 -1.09 10.10 -4.46
CA SER A 324 0.22 10.41 -4.99
C SER A 324 1.32 9.62 -4.29
N THR A 325 2.30 9.21 -5.09
CA THR A 325 3.59 8.70 -4.61
C THR A 325 4.70 9.41 -5.38
N VAL A 326 5.77 9.80 -4.68
CA VAL A 326 6.95 10.39 -5.30
C VAL A 326 8.15 9.55 -4.91
N ASN A 327 8.94 9.15 -5.90
CA ASN A 327 9.96 8.13 -5.73
C ASN A 327 11.12 8.31 -6.71
N PHE A 328 12.17 7.53 -6.52
CA PHE A 328 13.25 7.40 -7.48
C PHE A 328 13.74 5.95 -7.50
N THR A 329 14.40 5.57 -8.58
CA THR A 329 14.86 4.19 -8.79
C THR A 329 15.92 3.81 -7.74
N ASN A 330 15.69 2.71 -7.02
CA ASN A 330 16.73 2.06 -6.23
C ASN A 330 17.66 1.29 -7.18
N LYS A 331 18.82 1.87 -7.50
CA LYS A 331 19.74 1.32 -8.51
C LYS A 331 20.29 -0.05 -8.14
N GLU A 332 20.59 -0.29 -6.86
CA GLU A 332 21.15 -1.56 -6.41
C GLU A 332 20.11 -2.69 -6.46
N ALA A 333 18.91 -2.41 -5.94
CA ALA A 333 17.83 -3.38 -6.00
C ALA A 333 17.32 -3.62 -7.43
N THR A 334 17.29 -2.60 -8.28
CA THR A 334 16.94 -2.75 -9.70
C THR A 334 17.95 -3.60 -10.47
N LYS A 335 19.25 -3.59 -10.10
CA LYS A 335 20.20 -4.54 -10.66
C LYS A 335 19.84 -5.99 -10.32
N ARG A 336 19.34 -6.25 -9.12
CA ARG A 336 18.86 -7.57 -8.67
C ARG A 336 17.72 -8.06 -9.55
N THR A 337 16.67 -7.25 -9.72
CA THR A 337 15.52 -7.60 -10.58
C THR A 337 15.93 -7.75 -12.05
N LYS A 338 16.87 -6.94 -12.52
CA LYS A 338 17.42 -7.08 -13.88
C LYS A 338 18.14 -8.41 -14.08
N ILE A 339 18.99 -8.85 -13.15
CA ILE A 339 19.66 -10.15 -13.21
C ILE A 339 18.62 -11.28 -13.29
N ILE A 340 17.56 -11.21 -12.51
CA ILE A 340 16.45 -12.17 -12.54
C ILE A 340 15.78 -12.17 -13.92
N SER A 341 15.42 -11.00 -14.43
CA SER A 341 14.73 -10.82 -15.71
C SER A 341 15.60 -11.29 -16.90
N ASP A 342 16.90 -10.97 -16.90
CA ASP A 342 17.85 -11.40 -17.94
C ASP A 342 18.03 -12.95 -17.98
N ASN A 343 17.73 -13.63 -16.87
CA ASN A 343 17.76 -15.10 -16.76
C ASN A 343 16.36 -15.75 -16.83
N ALA A 344 15.31 -15.01 -17.15
CA ALA A 344 13.93 -15.48 -17.10
C ALA A 344 13.70 -16.77 -17.94
N GLN A 345 14.31 -16.88 -19.13
CA GLN A 345 14.22 -18.08 -19.96
C GLN A 345 14.85 -19.29 -19.28
N TRP A 346 16.01 -19.11 -18.61
CA TRP A 346 16.65 -20.19 -17.87
C TRP A 346 15.74 -20.75 -16.78
N PHE A 347 15.11 -19.87 -16.02
CA PHE A 347 14.16 -20.24 -14.95
C PHE A 347 12.93 -20.96 -15.51
N GLU A 348 12.36 -20.49 -16.62
CA GLU A 348 11.24 -21.17 -17.29
C GLU A 348 11.61 -22.58 -17.73
N ASP A 349 12.77 -22.74 -18.41
CA ASP A 349 13.23 -24.00 -18.98
C ASP A 349 13.55 -25.04 -17.89
N HIS A 350 14.04 -24.59 -16.70
CA HIS A 350 14.42 -25.48 -15.60
C HIS A 350 13.32 -25.65 -14.55
N SER A 351 12.13 -25.04 -14.74
CA SER A 351 11.03 -25.19 -13.82
C SER A 351 10.52 -26.66 -13.79
N PRO A 352 9.95 -27.12 -12.66
CA PRO A 352 9.43 -28.48 -12.54
C PRO A 352 8.13 -28.72 -13.34
N VAL A 353 7.71 -27.71 -14.08
CA VAL A 353 6.47 -27.70 -14.87
C VAL A 353 6.62 -28.55 -16.13
N ASP A 354 5.55 -29.23 -16.54
CA ASP A 354 5.51 -29.99 -17.80
C ASP A 354 5.82 -29.05 -18.99
N LYS A 355 6.66 -29.55 -19.92
CA LYS A 355 7.10 -28.77 -21.10
C LYS A 355 5.95 -28.21 -21.95
N ARG A 356 4.78 -28.86 -21.95
CA ARG A 356 3.60 -28.39 -22.69
C ARG A 356 3.08 -27.07 -22.18
N PHE A 357 3.32 -26.75 -20.92
CA PHE A 357 2.84 -25.56 -20.23
C PHE A 357 3.90 -24.46 -20.12
N LYS A 358 5.14 -24.72 -20.56
CA LYS A 358 6.22 -23.75 -20.59
C LYS A 358 6.09 -22.79 -21.77
N LYS A 359 6.50 -21.54 -21.57
CA LYS A 359 6.65 -20.57 -22.66
C LYS A 359 7.91 -20.87 -23.46
N GLU A 360 7.80 -20.88 -24.79
CA GLU A 360 8.95 -21.03 -25.68
C GLU A 360 9.91 -19.83 -25.61
N LYS A 361 9.32 -18.64 -25.38
CA LYS A 361 10.06 -17.40 -25.20
C LYS A 361 9.43 -16.59 -24.07
N VAL A 362 10.18 -16.43 -22.99
CA VAL A 362 9.80 -15.56 -21.87
C VAL A 362 10.26 -14.14 -22.18
N LYS A 363 9.33 -13.19 -22.13
CA LYS A 363 9.68 -11.78 -21.99
C LYS A 363 9.77 -11.50 -20.50
N GLY A 364 10.96 -11.23 -19.99
CA GLY A 364 11.13 -10.85 -18.60
C GLY A 364 10.30 -9.59 -18.30
N VAL A 365 9.58 -9.62 -17.19
CA VAL A 365 8.91 -8.42 -16.68
C VAL A 365 9.98 -7.56 -16.01
N SER A 366 10.14 -6.33 -16.48
CA SER A 366 11.04 -5.38 -15.82
C SER A 366 10.31 -4.79 -14.61
N ALA A 367 10.47 -5.39 -13.44
CA ALA A 367 10.07 -4.75 -12.19
C ALA A 367 11.17 -3.74 -11.78
N LYS A 368 10.78 -2.47 -11.61
CA LYS A 368 11.64 -1.47 -10.97
C LYS A 368 11.47 -1.56 -9.46
N VAL A 369 12.57 -1.58 -8.74
CA VAL A 369 12.56 -1.35 -7.30
C VAL A 369 12.79 0.13 -7.05
N ILE A 370 11.92 0.74 -6.25
CA ILE A 370 11.93 2.18 -5.98
C ILE A 370 12.14 2.49 -4.50
N THR A 371 12.70 3.67 -4.27
CA THR A 371 12.73 4.33 -2.97
C THR A 371 11.69 5.44 -2.98
N VAL A 372 10.63 5.30 -2.18
CA VAL A 372 9.62 6.35 -2.03
C VAL A 372 10.17 7.48 -1.14
N SER A 373 9.92 8.71 -1.53
CA SER A 373 10.31 9.92 -0.78
C SER A 373 9.12 10.70 -0.22
N MET A 374 7.93 10.54 -0.82
CA MET A 374 6.70 11.17 -0.35
C MET A 374 5.47 10.34 -0.71
N LEU A 375 4.54 10.30 0.21
CA LEU A 375 3.23 9.63 0.09
C LEU A 375 2.11 10.66 0.29
N GLY A 376 1.03 10.54 -0.48
CA GLY A 376 -0.12 11.46 -0.40
C GLY A 376 -1.45 10.80 -0.75
N GLY A 377 -2.55 11.40 -0.31
CA GLY A 377 -3.91 10.92 -0.59
C GLY A 377 -4.15 9.51 -0.08
N ASP A 378 -4.68 8.61 -0.92
CA ASP A 378 -4.99 7.22 -0.57
C ASP A 378 -3.75 6.37 -0.25
N CYS A 379 -2.56 6.80 -0.69
CA CYS A 379 -1.29 6.15 -0.33
C CYS A 379 -0.73 6.59 1.03
N TYR A 380 -1.44 7.40 1.82
CA TYR A 380 -0.93 7.97 3.06
C TYR A 380 -2.00 8.09 4.15
N PRO A 381 -1.71 7.74 5.42
CA PRO A 381 -0.50 7.12 6.01
C PRO A 381 -0.33 5.62 5.71
N ALA A 382 -1.44 4.88 5.46
CA ALA A 382 -1.34 3.51 4.98
C ALA A 382 -0.87 3.53 3.53
N THR A 383 0.09 2.67 3.18
CA THR A 383 0.69 2.70 1.84
C THR A 383 0.80 1.29 1.26
N PRO A 384 0.68 1.13 -0.08
CA PRO A 384 1.00 -0.12 -0.75
C PRO A 384 2.51 -0.42 -0.67
N ILE A 385 2.87 -1.68 -0.76
CA ILE A 385 4.26 -2.14 -0.89
C ILE A 385 4.69 -2.33 -2.35
N GLY A 386 3.73 -2.30 -3.25
CA GLY A 386 3.93 -2.39 -4.70
C GLY A 386 2.83 -1.65 -5.45
N ILE A 387 3.12 -1.26 -6.69
CA ILE A 387 2.21 -0.53 -7.56
C ILE A 387 2.30 -1.15 -8.96
N ASN A 388 1.14 -1.41 -9.60
CA ASN A 388 1.08 -1.85 -10.98
C ASN A 388 0.05 -1.02 -11.75
N LEU A 389 0.50 -0.05 -12.52
CA LEU A 389 -0.31 0.92 -13.23
C LEU A 389 0.06 1.01 -14.73
N PRO A 390 -0.83 1.54 -15.57
CA PRO A 390 -2.17 2.09 -15.31
C PRO A 390 -3.23 1.00 -15.13
N ASN A 391 -4.41 1.39 -14.61
CA ASN A 391 -5.54 0.46 -14.42
C ASN A 391 -6.36 0.23 -15.71
N ALA A 392 -6.18 1.03 -16.75
CA ALA A 392 -6.87 0.87 -18.02
C ALA A 392 -6.36 -0.37 -18.79
N ASP A 393 -7.17 -1.42 -18.89
CA ASP A 393 -6.81 -2.70 -19.53
C ASP A 393 -6.30 -2.56 -20.97
N TRP A 394 -6.88 -1.66 -21.74
CA TRP A 394 -6.45 -1.45 -23.12
C TRP A 394 -5.05 -0.82 -23.21
N ILE A 395 -4.69 0.08 -22.27
CA ILE A 395 -3.33 0.64 -22.19
C ILE A 395 -2.34 -0.46 -21.80
N ARG A 396 -2.69 -1.28 -20.80
CA ARG A 396 -1.85 -2.44 -20.42
C ARG A 396 -1.62 -3.38 -21.60
N ARG A 397 -2.65 -3.68 -22.36
CA ARG A 397 -2.59 -4.56 -23.54
C ARG A 397 -1.67 -3.99 -24.64
N ASP A 398 -1.83 -2.71 -24.97
CA ASP A 398 -1.25 -2.10 -26.17
C ASP A 398 0.11 -1.42 -25.88
N HIS A 399 0.30 -0.86 -24.68
CA HIS A 399 1.50 -0.10 -24.26
C HIS A 399 2.25 -0.75 -23.08
N GLY A 400 1.63 -1.69 -22.34
CA GLY A 400 2.21 -2.33 -21.17
C GLY A 400 1.85 -1.64 -19.86
N SER A 401 2.56 -2.00 -18.81
CA SER A 401 2.40 -1.45 -17.45
C SER A 401 3.74 -1.28 -16.76
N LYS A 402 3.80 -0.36 -15.78
CA LYS A 402 4.91 -0.30 -14.83
C LYS A 402 4.52 -1.05 -13.56
N SER A 403 5.32 -2.07 -13.22
CA SER A 403 5.27 -2.73 -11.92
C SER A 403 6.47 -2.26 -11.09
N VAL A 404 6.21 -1.78 -9.88
CA VAL A 404 7.26 -1.29 -8.98
C VAL A 404 7.07 -1.85 -7.58
N THR A 405 8.18 -2.20 -6.92
CA THR A 405 8.22 -2.61 -5.51
C THR A 405 8.84 -1.50 -4.68
N ILE A 406 8.26 -1.19 -3.52
CA ILE A 406 8.69 -0.08 -2.66
C ILE A 406 9.56 -0.63 -1.51
N GLU A 407 10.86 -0.78 -1.76
CA GLU A 407 11.76 -1.49 -0.85
C GLU A 407 11.98 -0.77 0.49
N ASN A 408 12.08 0.56 0.51
CA ASN A 408 12.28 1.28 1.77
C ASN A 408 11.07 1.25 2.71
N ILE A 409 9.88 1.00 2.20
CA ILE A 409 8.68 0.76 3.01
C ILE A 409 8.73 -0.65 3.61
N THR A 410 9.07 -1.66 2.81
CA THR A 410 9.22 -3.02 3.32
C THR A 410 10.38 -3.13 4.32
N GLU A 411 11.48 -2.40 4.10
CA GLU A 411 12.57 -2.27 5.08
C GLU A 411 12.10 -1.67 6.41
N ALA A 412 11.30 -0.61 6.35
CA ALA A 412 10.79 0.01 7.57
C ALA A 412 9.86 -0.94 8.36
N TYR A 413 9.04 -1.75 7.69
CA TYR A 413 8.27 -2.81 8.34
C TYR A 413 9.18 -3.86 9.00
N ASP A 414 10.22 -4.33 8.30
CA ASP A 414 11.17 -5.29 8.85
C ASP A 414 11.87 -4.74 10.10
N LYS A 415 12.44 -3.54 9.99
CA LYS A 415 13.16 -2.88 11.10
C LYS A 415 12.26 -2.62 12.30
N ALA A 416 11.03 -2.16 12.09
CA ALA A 416 10.06 -1.94 13.18
C ALA A 416 9.63 -3.25 13.86
N SER A 417 9.66 -4.36 13.16
CA SER A 417 9.29 -5.67 13.73
C SER A 417 10.38 -6.28 14.60
N GLN A 418 11.62 -5.82 14.48
CA GLN A 418 12.75 -6.37 15.22
C GLN A 418 12.66 -6.03 16.73
N GLY A 419 12.70 -7.06 17.57
CA GLY A 419 12.66 -6.90 19.01
C GLY A 419 11.28 -6.59 19.62
N ASN A 420 10.20 -6.70 18.81
CA ASN A 420 8.84 -6.49 19.29
C ASN A 420 8.21 -7.68 20.03
N GLY A 421 8.98 -8.76 20.27
CA GLY A 421 8.54 -9.96 20.96
C GLY A 421 7.84 -11.00 20.07
N PHE A 422 7.51 -10.67 18.82
CA PHE A 422 6.79 -11.60 17.93
C PHE A 422 7.62 -12.85 17.63
N SER A 423 8.90 -12.68 17.27
CA SER A 423 9.79 -13.80 16.97
C SER A 423 10.05 -14.66 18.21
N GLU A 424 10.18 -14.07 19.39
CA GLU A 424 10.35 -14.77 20.66
C GLU A 424 9.10 -15.58 21.01
N GLU A 425 7.93 -15.09 20.70
CA GLU A 425 6.66 -15.77 20.99
C GLU A 425 6.33 -16.90 20.01
N PHE A 426 6.57 -16.72 18.71
CA PHE A 426 6.04 -17.62 17.67
C PHE A 426 7.09 -18.51 17.00
N VAL A 427 8.38 -18.14 17.03
CA VAL A 427 9.45 -18.91 16.38
C VAL A 427 9.98 -20.00 17.29
N TRP A 428 10.16 -21.21 16.75
CA TRP A 428 10.49 -22.41 17.51
C TRP A 428 11.82 -22.31 18.25
N SER A 429 12.90 -21.89 17.60
CA SER A 429 14.24 -21.88 18.20
C SER A 429 15.09 -20.66 17.81
N ASP A 430 16.23 -20.51 18.51
CA ASP A 430 17.21 -19.46 18.22
C ASP A 430 17.85 -19.62 16.84
N VAL A 431 17.91 -20.83 16.31
CA VAL A 431 18.47 -21.09 14.98
C VAL A 431 17.63 -20.39 13.93
N GLU A 432 16.31 -20.59 13.95
CA GLU A 432 15.38 -19.93 13.01
C GLU A 432 15.33 -18.41 13.25
N ARG A 433 15.30 -17.97 14.54
CA ARG A 433 15.33 -16.53 14.85
C ARG A 433 16.58 -15.84 14.31
N ASN A 434 17.74 -16.47 14.47
CA ASN A 434 18.99 -15.93 13.96
C ASN A 434 19.04 -15.94 12.41
N GLY A 435 18.55 -17.01 11.78
CA GLY A 435 18.42 -17.07 10.33
C GLY A 435 17.51 -15.97 9.79
N MET A 436 16.34 -15.76 10.39
CA MET A 436 15.43 -14.69 10.02
C MET A 436 16.04 -13.29 10.21
N ARG A 437 16.82 -13.09 11.29
CA ARG A 437 17.51 -11.82 11.53
C ARG A 437 18.62 -11.55 10.51
N GLN A 438 19.35 -12.59 10.11
CA GLN A 438 20.48 -12.47 9.21
C GLN A 438 20.05 -12.36 7.74
N TYR A 439 19.08 -13.16 7.30
CA TYR A 439 18.73 -13.32 5.89
C TYR A 439 17.33 -12.86 5.54
N GLY A 440 16.46 -12.67 6.55
CA GLY A 440 15.01 -12.51 6.35
C GLY A 440 14.66 -11.38 5.39
N PHE A 441 15.24 -10.20 5.55
CA PHE A 441 14.99 -9.06 4.66
C PHE A 441 15.43 -9.36 3.20
N LEU A 442 16.62 -9.90 3.02
CA LEU A 442 17.12 -10.26 1.69
C LEU A 442 16.25 -11.31 1.00
N THR A 443 15.90 -12.37 1.72
CA THR A 443 15.16 -13.51 1.14
C THR A 443 13.68 -13.17 0.90
N ASP A 444 13.07 -12.32 1.71
CA ASP A 444 11.71 -11.80 1.51
C ASP A 444 11.62 -10.94 0.25
N ASN A 445 12.56 -9.99 0.08
CA ASN A 445 12.65 -9.18 -1.14
C ASN A 445 12.94 -10.03 -2.37
N LEU A 446 13.84 -10.99 -2.26
CA LEU A 446 14.17 -11.87 -3.39
C LEU A 446 12.99 -12.79 -3.76
N HIS A 447 12.23 -13.29 -2.78
CA HIS A 447 11.00 -14.02 -3.01
C HIS A 447 9.99 -13.15 -3.77
N THR A 448 9.78 -11.92 -3.32
CA THR A 448 8.92 -10.95 -4.00
C THR A 448 9.38 -10.67 -5.43
N ASP A 449 10.68 -10.43 -5.65
CA ASP A 449 11.23 -10.19 -6.98
C ASP A 449 11.03 -11.40 -7.91
N LEU A 450 11.23 -12.63 -7.42
CA LEU A 450 10.99 -13.86 -8.18
C LEU A 450 9.51 -14.08 -8.48
N HIS A 451 8.63 -13.76 -7.51
CA HIS A 451 7.18 -13.80 -7.66
C HIS A 451 6.73 -12.87 -8.80
N GLU A 452 7.13 -11.60 -8.75
CA GLU A 452 6.72 -10.58 -9.72
C GLU A 452 7.37 -10.78 -11.09
N CYS A 453 8.71 -10.91 -11.13
CA CYS A 453 9.44 -10.96 -12.40
C CYS A 453 9.25 -12.27 -13.16
N LEU A 454 9.11 -13.38 -12.46
CA LEU A 454 9.09 -14.71 -13.05
C LEU A 454 7.78 -15.43 -12.78
N GLY A 455 7.29 -15.39 -11.55
CA GLY A 455 6.07 -16.06 -11.14
C GLY A 455 4.93 -15.73 -12.08
N HIS A 456 4.48 -14.49 -12.13
CA HIS A 456 3.42 -14.04 -13.03
C HIS A 456 3.81 -14.12 -14.52
N GLY A 457 5.10 -14.01 -14.82
CA GLY A 457 5.62 -14.07 -16.18
C GLY A 457 5.72 -15.47 -16.80
N SER A 458 5.71 -16.56 -15.98
CA SER A 458 5.96 -17.94 -16.41
C SER A 458 4.70 -18.66 -16.90
N GLY A 459 4.90 -19.81 -17.54
CA GLY A 459 3.84 -20.73 -17.97
C GLY A 459 2.91 -20.15 -19.05
N LYS A 460 2.14 -21.04 -19.68
CA LYS A 460 1.15 -20.67 -20.70
C LYS A 460 -0.12 -21.49 -20.58
N LEU A 461 -1.23 -20.95 -21.03
CA LEU A 461 -2.46 -21.72 -21.26
C LEU A 461 -2.28 -22.64 -22.47
N LEU A 462 -2.99 -23.77 -22.49
CA LEU A 462 -3.13 -24.55 -23.71
C LEU A 462 -4.03 -23.84 -24.71
N GLU A 463 -3.86 -24.22 -25.97
CA GLU A 463 -4.71 -23.74 -27.07
C GLU A 463 -6.19 -24.03 -26.76
N ASN A 464 -7.05 -23.04 -26.91
CA ASN A 464 -8.49 -23.09 -26.62
C ASN A 464 -8.89 -23.21 -25.14
N THR A 465 -7.97 -23.02 -24.19
CA THR A 465 -8.34 -22.88 -22.78
C THR A 465 -8.94 -21.50 -22.55
N ASP A 466 -10.14 -21.46 -21.98
CA ASP A 466 -10.78 -20.22 -21.56
C ASP A 466 -9.97 -19.59 -20.41
N PRO A 467 -9.46 -18.36 -20.55
CA PRO A 467 -8.73 -17.68 -19.48
C PRO A 467 -9.52 -17.53 -18.17
N ASP A 468 -10.86 -17.48 -18.26
CA ASP A 468 -11.76 -17.32 -17.12
C ASP A 468 -12.28 -18.67 -16.58
N ALA A 469 -11.78 -19.81 -17.08
CA ALA A 469 -12.24 -21.14 -16.70
C ALA A 469 -12.22 -21.38 -15.18
N LEU A 470 -11.27 -20.81 -14.45
CA LEU A 470 -11.09 -21.01 -13.00
C LEU A 470 -11.99 -20.10 -12.14
N LYS A 471 -12.69 -19.14 -12.75
CA LYS A 471 -13.67 -18.27 -12.10
C LYS A 471 -13.15 -17.65 -10.78
N ALA A 472 -13.92 -17.75 -9.71
CA ALA A 472 -13.59 -17.20 -8.39
C ALA A 472 -12.29 -17.76 -7.75
N TYR A 473 -11.75 -18.85 -8.27
CA TYR A 473 -10.49 -19.43 -7.75
C TYR A 473 -9.25 -18.95 -8.51
N SER A 474 -9.43 -18.22 -9.62
CA SER A 474 -8.36 -17.80 -10.52
C SER A 474 -7.29 -16.99 -9.78
N SER A 475 -7.68 -15.97 -9.02
CA SER A 475 -6.73 -15.12 -8.27
C SER A 475 -5.91 -15.92 -7.26
N THR A 476 -6.57 -16.73 -6.41
CA THR A 476 -5.85 -17.56 -5.42
C THR A 476 -4.86 -18.52 -6.09
N LEU A 477 -5.24 -19.15 -7.21
CA LEU A 477 -4.37 -20.09 -7.91
C LEU A 477 -3.22 -19.40 -8.64
N GLU A 478 -3.44 -18.18 -9.16
CA GLU A 478 -2.37 -17.38 -9.76
C GLU A 478 -1.33 -16.96 -8.72
N GLU A 479 -1.78 -16.44 -7.56
CA GLU A 479 -0.88 -16.09 -6.45
C GLU A 479 -0.15 -17.32 -5.90
N THR A 480 -0.85 -18.47 -5.82
CA THR A 480 -0.22 -19.76 -5.43
C THR A 480 0.88 -20.15 -6.40
N ARG A 481 0.66 -19.96 -7.71
CA ARG A 481 1.62 -20.27 -8.76
C ARG A 481 2.86 -19.35 -8.68
N ALA A 482 2.64 -18.07 -8.52
CA ALA A 482 3.69 -17.07 -8.45
C ALA A 482 4.58 -17.25 -7.19
N ASP A 483 3.95 -17.42 -6.02
CA ASP A 483 4.67 -17.71 -4.77
C ASP A 483 5.47 -19.03 -4.84
N LEU A 484 4.87 -20.10 -5.38
CA LEU A 484 5.57 -21.38 -5.54
C LEU A 484 6.75 -21.31 -6.50
N PHE A 485 6.65 -20.48 -7.56
CA PHE A 485 7.76 -20.25 -8.47
C PHE A 485 8.92 -19.58 -7.73
N GLY A 486 8.63 -18.52 -6.98
CA GLY A 486 9.60 -17.84 -6.13
C GLY A 486 10.25 -18.79 -5.10
N LEU A 487 9.43 -19.49 -4.32
CA LEU A 487 9.90 -20.43 -3.30
C LEU A 487 10.75 -21.57 -3.90
N TYR A 488 10.32 -22.17 -5.01
CA TYR A 488 11.07 -23.25 -5.63
C TYR A 488 12.48 -22.83 -6.03
N TYR A 489 12.61 -21.62 -6.60
CA TYR A 489 13.90 -21.11 -7.05
C TYR A 489 14.73 -20.46 -5.95
N LEU A 490 14.13 -19.98 -4.88
CA LEU A 490 14.88 -19.40 -3.77
C LEU A 490 15.92 -20.38 -3.17
N ALA A 491 15.65 -21.68 -3.22
CA ALA A 491 16.57 -22.73 -2.81
C ALA A 491 17.47 -23.26 -3.95
N ASP A 492 17.45 -22.62 -5.12
CA ASP A 492 18.25 -23.09 -6.26
C ASP A 492 19.68 -22.53 -6.21
N PRO A 493 20.72 -23.36 -6.40
CA PRO A 493 22.11 -22.90 -6.45
C PRO A 493 22.36 -21.79 -7.49
N LYS A 494 21.49 -21.67 -8.50
CA LYS A 494 21.57 -20.63 -9.53
C LYS A 494 21.53 -19.23 -8.94
N LEU A 495 20.78 -19.01 -7.86
CA LEU A 495 20.74 -17.69 -7.22
C LEU A 495 22.06 -17.31 -6.53
N VAL A 496 22.78 -18.29 -5.99
CA VAL A 496 24.13 -18.07 -5.45
C VAL A 496 25.13 -17.83 -6.60
N GLU A 497 25.04 -18.60 -7.69
CA GLU A 497 25.84 -18.39 -8.91
C GLU A 497 25.66 -16.98 -9.48
N LEU A 498 24.44 -16.48 -9.49
CA LEU A 498 24.09 -15.13 -9.97
C LEU A 498 24.46 -14.01 -8.96
N GLY A 499 24.95 -14.35 -7.77
CA GLY A 499 25.28 -13.38 -6.71
C GLY A 499 24.06 -12.75 -6.05
N LEU A 500 22.88 -13.38 -6.18
CA LEU A 500 21.63 -12.90 -5.58
C LEU A 500 21.44 -13.38 -4.13
N LEU A 501 22.05 -14.51 -3.77
CA LEU A 501 22.14 -15.02 -2.41
C LEU A 501 23.58 -15.16 -1.98
N PRO A 502 23.92 -14.92 -0.70
CA PRO A 502 25.28 -15.02 -0.21
C PRO A 502 25.77 -16.47 -0.10
N ASP A 503 24.86 -17.41 0.17
CA ASP A 503 25.15 -18.83 0.37
C ASP A 503 23.92 -19.72 0.14
N GLY A 504 24.10 -21.03 0.21
CA GLY A 504 23.06 -22.04 0.04
C GLY A 504 22.19 -22.28 1.29
N GLU A 505 22.35 -21.52 2.37
CA GLU A 505 21.57 -21.66 3.62
C GLU A 505 20.50 -20.55 3.77
N ALA A 506 20.70 -19.41 3.11
CA ALA A 506 19.87 -18.22 3.25
C ALA A 506 18.38 -18.50 2.99
N TYR A 507 18.03 -19.32 2.00
CA TYR A 507 16.67 -19.65 1.65
C TYR A 507 15.84 -20.27 2.80
N LYS A 508 16.49 -20.92 3.76
CA LYS A 508 15.83 -21.56 4.90
C LYS A 508 15.06 -20.55 5.75
N SER A 509 15.54 -19.32 5.82
CA SER A 509 14.87 -18.21 6.50
C SER A 509 13.47 -17.95 5.94
N GLU A 510 13.37 -17.80 4.62
CA GLU A 510 12.09 -17.54 3.96
C GLU A 510 11.17 -18.77 3.99
N TYR A 511 11.68 -19.96 3.77
CA TYR A 511 10.90 -21.19 3.87
C TYR A 511 10.26 -21.36 5.25
N TYR A 512 11.04 -21.13 6.31
CA TYR A 512 10.53 -21.21 7.68
C TYR A 512 9.45 -20.14 7.92
N LYS A 513 9.74 -18.89 7.61
CA LYS A 513 8.82 -17.75 7.74
C LYS A 513 7.52 -17.99 6.98
N TYR A 514 7.62 -18.44 5.72
CA TYR A 514 6.46 -18.68 4.86
C TYR A 514 5.56 -19.79 5.40
N ILE A 515 6.12 -20.94 5.80
CA ILE A 515 5.37 -22.05 6.37
C ILE A 515 4.74 -21.68 7.70
N MET A 516 5.47 -21.03 8.60
CA MET A 516 4.94 -20.56 9.88
C MET A 516 3.78 -19.56 9.66
N ASN A 517 3.93 -18.64 8.71
CA ASN A 517 2.89 -17.67 8.37
C ASN A 517 1.65 -18.38 7.83
N GLY A 518 1.79 -19.23 6.83
CA GLY A 518 0.67 -19.91 6.18
C GLY A 518 -0.08 -20.89 7.10
N LEU A 519 0.60 -21.54 8.05
CA LEU A 519 -0.03 -22.46 9.00
C LEU A 519 -0.59 -21.78 10.25
N MET A 520 -0.02 -20.63 10.68
CA MET A 520 -0.30 -20.12 12.02
C MET A 520 -0.38 -18.58 12.08
N THR A 521 0.70 -17.86 11.80
CA THR A 521 0.79 -16.46 12.22
C THR A 521 -0.07 -15.49 11.43
N GLN A 522 -0.45 -15.78 10.18
CA GLN A 522 -1.40 -14.94 9.45
C GLN A 522 -2.82 -14.92 10.07
N LEU A 523 -3.16 -15.90 10.93
CA LEU A 523 -4.45 -15.99 11.59
C LEU A 523 -4.74 -14.78 12.51
N VAL A 524 -3.72 -14.03 12.92
CA VAL A 524 -3.88 -12.77 13.68
C VAL A 524 -4.72 -11.72 12.93
N ARG A 525 -4.84 -11.83 11.62
CA ARG A 525 -5.61 -10.91 10.76
C ARG A 525 -7.05 -11.35 10.51
N ILE A 526 -7.46 -12.48 11.05
CA ILE A 526 -8.78 -13.04 10.84
C ILE A 526 -9.58 -12.93 12.13
N GLU A 527 -10.82 -12.48 12.04
CA GLU A 527 -11.74 -12.47 13.16
C GLU A 527 -12.05 -13.91 13.61
N LEU A 528 -12.09 -14.13 14.92
CA LEU A 528 -12.34 -15.46 15.49
C LEU A 528 -13.66 -16.05 14.96
N GLY A 529 -13.56 -17.28 14.45
CA GLY A 529 -14.69 -18.00 13.88
C GLY A 529 -14.94 -17.74 12.38
N LYS A 530 -14.16 -16.84 11.75
CA LYS A 530 -14.20 -16.63 10.30
C LYS A 530 -13.20 -17.51 9.57
N ASN A 531 -13.44 -17.73 8.28
CA ASN A 531 -12.53 -18.41 7.36
C ASN A 531 -11.62 -17.40 6.63
N VAL A 532 -10.62 -17.92 5.94
CA VAL A 532 -9.75 -17.10 5.09
C VAL A 532 -10.50 -16.69 3.82
N GLU A 533 -10.57 -15.40 3.53
CA GLU A 533 -11.28 -14.87 2.34
C GLU A 533 -10.31 -14.25 1.32
N GLU A 534 -9.27 -13.55 1.77
CA GLU A 534 -8.34 -12.80 0.93
C GLU A 534 -7.41 -13.75 0.16
N ALA A 535 -7.15 -13.45 -1.14
CA ALA A 535 -6.46 -14.34 -2.07
C ALA A 535 -5.03 -14.71 -1.65
N HIS A 536 -4.23 -13.73 -1.19
CA HIS A 536 -2.86 -13.97 -0.74
C HIS A 536 -2.79 -14.73 0.59
N MET A 537 -3.78 -14.58 1.46
CA MET A 537 -3.87 -15.40 2.67
C MET A 537 -4.29 -16.83 2.35
N ARG A 538 -5.21 -17.00 1.38
CA ARG A 538 -5.62 -18.32 0.87
C ARG A 538 -4.46 -19.06 0.23
N ASN A 539 -3.66 -18.39 -0.59
CA ASN A 539 -2.52 -19.01 -1.27
C ASN A 539 -1.48 -19.51 -0.26
N ARG A 540 -1.09 -18.66 0.73
CA ARG A 540 -0.12 -19.03 1.77
C ARG A 540 -0.60 -20.22 2.59
N GLN A 541 -1.87 -20.20 3.00
CA GLN A 541 -2.45 -21.31 3.73
C GLN A 541 -2.49 -22.60 2.89
N LEU A 542 -2.87 -22.48 1.61
CA LEU A 542 -2.92 -23.61 0.68
C LEU A 542 -1.54 -24.26 0.55
N ILE A 543 -0.51 -23.48 0.23
CA ILE A 543 0.86 -23.99 0.09
C ILE A 543 1.32 -24.67 1.37
N ALA A 544 1.18 -23.98 2.50
CA ALA A 544 1.68 -24.46 3.78
C ALA A 544 0.94 -25.72 4.27
N LYS A 545 -0.38 -25.74 4.21
CA LYS A 545 -1.19 -26.92 4.61
C LYS A 545 -0.99 -28.11 3.68
N TRP A 546 -0.93 -27.86 2.37
CA TRP A 546 -0.68 -28.94 1.40
C TRP A 546 0.71 -29.56 1.63
N ALA A 547 1.75 -28.72 1.80
CA ALA A 547 3.11 -29.19 2.08
C ALA A 547 3.18 -29.94 3.42
N TYR A 548 2.52 -29.46 4.46
CA TYR A 548 2.40 -30.13 5.74
C TYR A 548 1.78 -31.52 5.62
N GLU A 549 0.63 -31.63 4.93
CA GLU A 549 -0.08 -32.90 4.76
C GLU A 549 0.72 -33.90 3.90
N LYS A 550 1.24 -33.44 2.76
CA LYS A 550 1.99 -34.31 1.84
C LYS A 550 3.36 -34.70 2.40
N GLY A 551 3.97 -33.84 3.18
CA GLY A 551 5.25 -34.08 3.87
C GLY A 551 5.14 -34.90 5.16
N LYS A 552 3.94 -35.17 5.67
CA LYS A 552 3.69 -35.79 6.99
C LYS A 552 4.40 -37.12 7.19
N LYS A 553 4.39 -38.03 6.19
CA LYS A 553 5.04 -39.35 6.30
C LYS A 553 6.57 -39.25 6.44
N ALA A 554 7.17 -38.24 5.84
CA ALA A 554 8.61 -37.97 5.92
C ALA A 554 8.98 -36.96 7.02
N ASN A 555 8.00 -36.53 7.81
CA ASN A 555 8.16 -35.53 8.87
C ASN A 555 8.86 -34.23 8.39
N VAL A 556 8.49 -33.76 7.20
CA VAL A 556 9.09 -32.56 6.58
C VAL A 556 8.77 -31.31 7.37
N ILE A 557 7.52 -31.16 7.76
CA ILE A 557 7.00 -30.08 8.62
C ILE A 557 6.32 -30.73 9.82
N GLU A 558 6.51 -30.16 10.98
CA GLU A 558 5.92 -30.64 12.22
C GLU A 558 5.26 -29.50 13.00
N GLN A 559 4.09 -29.75 13.57
CA GLN A 559 3.51 -28.88 14.60
C GLN A 559 3.85 -29.45 15.97
N LYS A 560 4.65 -28.72 16.73
CA LYS A 560 5.08 -29.10 18.08
C LYS A 560 4.39 -28.24 19.13
N LYS A 561 4.27 -28.78 20.33
CA LYS A 561 3.85 -28.03 21.52
C LYS A 561 5.00 -27.88 22.51
N ARG A 562 5.16 -26.68 23.05
CA ARG A 562 6.06 -26.35 24.16
C ARG A 562 5.33 -25.42 25.12
N ASP A 563 5.26 -25.79 26.38
CA ASP A 563 4.55 -25.02 27.41
C ASP A 563 3.09 -24.72 27.08
N GLY A 564 2.41 -25.71 26.44
CA GLY A 564 1.02 -25.59 25.99
C GLY A 564 0.82 -24.82 24.69
N LYS A 565 1.83 -24.18 24.14
CA LYS A 565 1.78 -23.36 22.92
C LYS A 565 2.18 -24.16 21.68
N ALA A 566 1.46 -23.96 20.59
CA ALA A 566 1.77 -24.56 19.30
C ALA A 566 2.89 -23.80 18.55
N TYR A 567 3.75 -24.54 17.89
CA TYR A 567 4.85 -24.03 17.05
C TYR A 567 4.95 -24.83 15.75
N VAL A 568 5.48 -24.19 14.73
CA VAL A 568 5.83 -24.82 13.45
C VAL A 568 7.32 -25.08 13.41
N VAL A 569 7.71 -26.27 12.94
CA VAL A 569 9.11 -26.69 12.75
C VAL A 569 9.28 -27.24 11.33
N VAL A 570 10.30 -26.83 10.64
CA VAL A 570 10.71 -27.41 9.35
C VAL A 570 11.91 -28.31 9.58
N ASN A 571 11.73 -29.63 9.40
CA ASN A 571 12.76 -30.63 9.66
C ASN A 571 13.60 -30.97 8.42
N ASP A 572 13.04 -30.83 7.19
CA ASP A 572 13.69 -31.19 5.94
C ASP A 572 13.44 -30.16 4.86
N TYR A 573 14.31 -29.19 4.74
CA TYR A 573 14.23 -28.11 3.76
C TYR A 573 14.41 -28.57 2.30
N PRO A 574 15.35 -29.47 1.94
CA PRO A 574 15.43 -30.02 0.61
C PRO A 574 14.15 -30.72 0.17
N ARG A 575 13.57 -31.54 1.05
CA ARG A 575 12.30 -32.21 0.75
C ARG A 575 11.12 -31.24 0.63
N LEU A 576 11.14 -30.15 1.39
CA LEU A 576 10.14 -29.10 1.28
C LEU A 576 10.21 -28.42 -0.10
N ARG A 577 11.40 -28.18 -0.64
CA ARG A 577 11.59 -27.71 -2.03
C ARG A 577 10.95 -28.65 -3.05
N GLU A 578 11.14 -29.96 -2.91
CA GLU A 578 10.53 -30.95 -3.81
C GLU A 578 9.01 -30.91 -3.75
N LEU A 579 8.44 -30.72 -2.57
CA LEU A 579 6.99 -30.55 -2.38
C LEU A 579 6.50 -29.27 -3.08
N PHE A 580 7.19 -28.15 -2.93
CA PHE A 580 6.87 -26.90 -3.66
C PHE A 580 6.91 -27.11 -5.18
N GLY A 581 7.92 -27.79 -5.70
CA GLY A 581 8.00 -28.12 -7.13
C GLY A 581 6.85 -29.00 -7.62
N THR A 582 6.43 -29.98 -6.80
CA THR A 582 5.31 -30.86 -7.11
C THR A 582 3.99 -30.08 -7.15
N LEU A 583 3.77 -29.18 -6.19
CA LEU A 583 2.56 -28.37 -6.17
C LEU A 583 2.55 -27.34 -7.31
N LEU A 584 3.71 -26.72 -7.60
CA LEU A 584 3.86 -25.79 -8.73
C LEU A 584 3.47 -26.45 -10.06
N ALA A 585 3.95 -27.67 -10.31
CA ALA A 585 3.62 -28.42 -11.52
C ALA A 585 2.10 -28.67 -11.61
N GLU A 586 1.45 -29.03 -10.52
CA GLU A 586 0.00 -29.28 -10.49
C GLU A 586 -0.81 -27.97 -10.65
N ILE A 587 -0.43 -26.90 -9.98
CA ILE A 587 -1.10 -25.59 -10.14
C ILE A 587 -0.98 -25.07 -11.58
N GLN A 588 0.21 -25.22 -12.19
CA GLN A 588 0.40 -24.82 -13.59
C GLN A 588 -0.45 -25.70 -14.53
N ARG A 589 -0.57 -27.01 -14.29
CA ARG A 589 -1.45 -27.90 -15.05
C ARG A 589 -2.90 -27.41 -14.97
N ILE A 590 -3.40 -27.21 -13.74
CA ILE A 590 -4.76 -26.74 -13.48
C ILE A 590 -5.05 -25.47 -14.26
N LYS A 591 -4.13 -24.50 -14.20
CA LYS A 591 -4.28 -23.23 -14.90
C LYS A 591 -4.23 -23.41 -16.41
N SER A 592 -3.23 -24.15 -16.91
CA SER A 592 -3.02 -24.34 -18.36
C SER A 592 -4.16 -25.10 -19.05
N GLU A 593 -4.81 -26.02 -18.33
CA GLU A 593 -5.92 -26.83 -18.84
C GLU A 593 -7.31 -26.23 -18.49
N GLY A 594 -7.36 -25.20 -17.63
CA GLY A 594 -8.64 -24.65 -17.15
C GLY A 594 -9.42 -25.60 -16.26
N ASP A 595 -8.73 -26.48 -15.50
CA ASP A 595 -9.35 -27.51 -14.65
C ASP A 595 -9.97 -26.91 -13.39
N TYR A 596 -11.18 -26.38 -13.56
CA TYR A 596 -11.96 -25.75 -12.47
C TYR A 596 -12.16 -26.69 -11.27
N ALA A 597 -12.44 -27.98 -11.53
CA ALA A 597 -12.75 -28.92 -10.46
C ALA A 597 -11.53 -29.18 -9.56
N ALA A 598 -10.36 -29.39 -10.15
CA ALA A 598 -9.12 -29.55 -9.40
C ALA A 598 -8.74 -28.27 -8.66
N GLY A 599 -8.86 -27.10 -9.32
CA GLY A 599 -8.59 -25.79 -8.70
C GLY A 599 -9.49 -25.53 -7.49
N LYS A 600 -10.80 -25.71 -7.64
CA LYS A 600 -11.75 -25.61 -6.53
C LYS A 600 -11.39 -26.55 -5.38
N ASN A 601 -11.10 -27.82 -5.66
CA ASN A 601 -10.78 -28.81 -4.63
C ASN A 601 -9.51 -28.43 -3.85
N LEU A 602 -8.49 -27.89 -4.51
CA LEU A 602 -7.28 -27.43 -3.85
C LEU A 602 -7.55 -26.22 -2.94
N VAL A 603 -8.22 -25.19 -3.47
CA VAL A 603 -8.48 -23.96 -2.70
C VAL A 603 -9.40 -24.23 -1.52
N GLU A 604 -10.54 -24.92 -1.74
CA GLU A 604 -11.47 -25.24 -0.66
C GLU A 604 -10.88 -26.23 0.36
N GLY A 605 -10.06 -27.17 -0.10
CA GLY A 605 -9.44 -28.18 0.76
C GLY A 605 -8.35 -27.60 1.66
N TYR A 606 -7.56 -26.68 1.16
CA TYR A 606 -6.35 -26.20 1.87
C TYR A 606 -6.35 -24.70 2.17
N GLY A 607 -6.98 -23.86 1.36
CA GLY A 607 -6.85 -22.40 1.43
C GLY A 607 -7.88 -21.69 2.33
N VAL A 608 -9.03 -22.30 2.61
CA VAL A 608 -10.19 -21.59 3.18
C VAL A 608 -10.37 -21.83 4.68
N LYS A 609 -10.42 -23.10 5.10
CA LYS A 609 -10.80 -23.46 6.47
C LYS A 609 -9.70 -23.20 7.48
N VAL A 610 -10.08 -22.63 8.61
CA VAL A 610 -9.19 -22.35 9.76
C VAL A 610 -9.44 -23.39 10.85
N ASP A 611 -8.38 -23.81 11.54
CA ASP A 611 -8.48 -24.60 12.78
C ASP A 611 -8.91 -23.65 13.92
N PRO A 612 -10.11 -23.85 14.54
CA PRO A 612 -10.63 -22.90 15.53
C PRO A 612 -9.81 -22.85 16.82
N GLU A 613 -9.22 -23.98 17.25
CA GLU A 613 -8.44 -24.04 18.49
C GLU A 613 -7.10 -23.32 18.31
N LEU A 614 -6.40 -23.60 17.22
CA LEU A 614 -5.17 -22.90 16.86
C LEU A 614 -5.40 -21.41 16.65
N HIS A 615 -6.50 -21.04 15.98
CA HIS A 615 -6.86 -19.63 15.76
C HIS A 615 -7.05 -18.88 17.07
N ALA A 616 -7.83 -19.44 17.99
CA ALA A 616 -8.04 -18.84 19.32
C ALA A 616 -6.72 -18.71 20.11
N GLU A 617 -5.86 -19.73 20.09
CA GLU A 617 -4.54 -19.69 20.71
C GLU A 617 -3.65 -18.58 20.12
N VAL A 618 -3.59 -18.47 18.79
CA VAL A 618 -2.77 -17.47 18.10
C VAL A 618 -3.23 -16.05 18.44
N LEU A 619 -4.55 -15.81 18.43
CA LEU A 619 -5.11 -14.50 18.79
C LEU A 619 -4.81 -14.14 20.25
N GLU A 620 -4.95 -15.10 21.20
CA GLU A 620 -4.63 -14.88 22.60
C GLU A 620 -3.14 -14.54 22.81
N ARG A 621 -2.25 -15.27 22.13
CA ARG A 621 -0.80 -15.06 22.21
C ARG A 621 -0.41 -13.70 21.62
N TYR A 622 -0.99 -13.35 20.47
CA TYR A 622 -0.72 -12.07 19.82
C TYR A 622 -1.22 -10.87 20.64
N ALA A 623 -2.40 -11.00 21.26
CA ALA A 623 -2.94 -9.94 22.12
C ALA A 623 -2.03 -9.60 23.31
N LYS A 624 -1.28 -10.59 23.86
CA LYS A 624 -0.34 -10.39 24.96
C LYS A 624 0.90 -9.57 24.56
N LEU A 625 1.22 -9.51 23.26
CA LEU A 625 2.33 -8.72 22.74
C LEU A 625 1.98 -7.24 22.60
N ASN A 626 0.70 -6.89 22.69
CA ASN A 626 0.21 -5.52 22.50
C ASN A 626 0.71 -4.88 21.19
N LEU A 627 0.78 -5.66 20.12
CA LEU A 627 1.17 -5.20 18.78
C LEU A 627 -0.06 -4.71 18.03
N ALA A 628 0.07 -3.54 17.42
CA ALA A 628 -0.97 -3.02 16.55
C ALA A 628 -1.02 -3.81 15.21
N PRO A 629 -2.20 -4.31 14.80
CA PRO A 629 -2.34 -5.11 13.58
C PRO A 629 -2.18 -4.29 12.29
N TYR A 630 -2.41 -2.97 12.35
CA TYR A 630 -2.32 -2.07 11.21
C TYR A 630 -1.19 -1.06 11.41
N LYS A 631 -0.54 -0.72 10.31
CA LYS A 631 0.60 0.19 10.32
C LYS A 631 0.46 1.25 9.24
N GLY A 632 1.01 2.42 9.51
CA GLY A 632 1.16 3.51 8.54
C GLY A 632 2.41 4.31 8.82
N PHE A 633 2.64 5.34 8.04
CA PHE A 633 3.90 6.07 8.03
C PHE A 633 3.74 7.57 8.28
N VAL A 634 4.80 8.17 8.79
CA VAL A 634 5.05 9.60 8.65
C VAL A 634 6.04 9.83 7.51
N ASN A 635 5.79 10.85 6.70
CA ASN A 635 6.70 11.27 5.65
C ASN A 635 7.91 12.02 6.23
N PRO A 636 9.10 11.91 5.63
CA PRO A 636 10.18 12.84 5.92
C PRO A 636 9.80 14.25 5.49
N VAL A 637 10.33 15.26 6.16
CA VAL A 637 10.13 16.66 5.79
C VAL A 637 11.26 17.10 4.87
N MET A 638 10.94 17.47 3.63
CA MET A 638 11.92 18.03 2.71
C MET A 638 12.13 19.52 3.01
N LYS A 639 13.38 19.94 3.16
CA LYS A 639 13.74 21.32 3.48
C LYS A 639 14.72 21.89 2.45
N GLU A 640 14.37 23.03 1.87
CA GLU A 640 15.29 23.77 1.00
C GLU A 640 16.42 24.40 1.84
N VAL A 641 17.66 24.22 1.40
CA VAL A 641 18.83 24.94 1.90
C VAL A 641 19.12 26.05 0.90
N LYS A 642 19.15 27.30 1.39
CA LYS A 642 19.35 28.48 0.56
C LYS A 642 20.64 29.21 0.94
N ASN A 643 21.32 29.78 -0.06
CA ASN A 643 22.43 30.68 0.16
C ASN A 643 21.94 32.07 0.57
N SER A 644 22.89 32.99 0.82
CA SER A 644 22.59 34.38 1.20
C SER A 644 21.79 35.17 0.16
N ASN A 645 21.77 34.71 -1.09
CA ASN A 645 21.03 35.36 -2.19
C ASN A 645 19.60 34.77 -2.33
N GLY A 646 19.24 33.77 -1.50
CA GLY A 646 17.94 33.08 -1.57
C GLY A 646 17.87 31.97 -2.61
N GLU A 647 18.98 31.62 -3.27
CA GLU A 647 19.03 30.51 -4.24
C GLU A 647 19.12 29.17 -3.51
N VAL A 648 18.36 28.16 -3.98
CA VAL A 648 18.39 26.82 -3.44
C VAL A 648 19.72 26.16 -3.81
N THR A 649 20.49 25.77 -2.80
CA THR A 649 21.80 25.10 -2.96
C THR A 649 21.76 23.62 -2.64
N ASP A 650 20.77 23.17 -1.86
CA ASP A 650 20.50 21.76 -1.58
C ASP A 650 19.06 21.58 -1.08
N ILE A 651 18.61 20.33 -1.03
CA ILE A 651 17.42 19.87 -0.32
C ILE A 651 17.82 18.75 0.60
N VAL A 652 17.40 18.84 1.85
CA VAL A 652 17.71 17.88 2.90
C VAL A 652 16.45 17.26 3.48
N LEU A 653 16.57 16.04 3.99
CA LEU A 653 15.49 15.33 4.66
C LEU A 653 15.60 15.46 6.18
N ASP A 654 14.49 15.82 6.81
CA ASP A 654 14.34 15.85 8.27
C ASP A 654 13.35 14.74 8.70
N TYR A 655 13.81 13.87 9.57
CA TYR A 655 13.05 12.73 10.11
C TYR A 655 12.59 12.96 11.56
N THR A 656 12.70 14.17 12.10
CA THR A 656 12.42 14.43 13.52
C THR A 656 10.95 14.59 13.84
N GLU A 657 10.11 14.94 12.84
CA GLU A 657 8.69 15.22 13.05
C GLU A 657 7.92 13.96 13.47
N GLY A 658 7.09 14.09 14.50
CA GLY A 658 6.18 13.06 14.99
C GLY A 658 4.85 13.06 14.25
N TYR A 659 4.01 12.04 14.51
CA TYR A 659 2.73 11.86 13.80
C TYR A 659 1.76 13.04 14.05
N THR A 660 1.54 13.40 15.31
CA THR A 660 0.64 14.49 15.68
C THR A 660 1.10 15.85 15.11
N ASP A 661 2.41 16.12 15.20
CA ASP A 661 2.98 17.38 14.68
C ASP A 661 2.82 17.45 13.16
N GLN A 662 3.08 16.34 12.45
CA GLN A 662 2.91 16.27 11.00
C GLN A 662 1.46 16.48 10.58
N MET A 663 0.52 15.86 11.27
CA MET A 663 -0.91 15.98 10.94
C MET A 663 -1.44 17.40 11.18
N LEU A 664 -1.00 18.04 12.28
CA LEU A 664 -1.35 19.44 12.56
C LEU A 664 -0.71 20.40 11.56
N ARG A 665 0.54 20.16 11.18
CA ARG A 665 1.22 20.94 10.13
C ARG A 665 0.48 20.77 8.80
N TYR A 666 0.12 19.56 8.41
CA TYR A 666 -0.64 19.32 7.19
C TYR A 666 -2.04 19.98 7.24
N GLY A 667 -2.70 19.95 8.40
CA GLY A 667 -3.98 20.64 8.60
C GLY A 667 -3.87 22.18 8.45
N ARG A 668 -2.73 22.77 8.82
CA ARG A 668 -2.47 24.20 8.70
C ARG A 668 -2.00 24.60 7.29
N ASP A 669 -1.08 23.84 6.70
CA ASP A 669 -0.31 24.28 5.53
C ASP A 669 -0.88 23.73 4.20
N TYR A 670 -1.65 22.62 4.23
CA TYR A 670 -2.15 21.91 3.05
C TYR A 670 -3.69 21.68 3.10
N SER A 671 -4.43 22.62 3.71
CA SER A 671 -5.89 22.53 3.82
C SER A 671 -6.54 23.65 2.99
N PHE A 672 -6.71 23.40 1.70
CA PHE A 672 -7.14 24.42 0.73
C PHE A 672 -8.63 24.33 0.35
N LEU A 673 -9.27 23.19 0.54
CA LEU A 673 -10.67 23.02 0.15
C LEU A 673 -11.61 23.74 1.12
N PRO A 674 -12.77 24.23 0.66
CA PRO A 674 -13.88 24.55 1.54
C PRO A 674 -14.22 23.39 2.46
N THR A 675 -14.83 23.68 3.61
CA THR A 675 -15.25 22.63 4.54
C THR A 675 -16.29 21.68 3.93
N TYR A 676 -17.13 22.22 3.06
CA TYR A 676 -18.16 21.48 2.34
C TYR A 676 -18.00 21.71 0.83
N ASN A 677 -17.86 20.64 0.09
CA ASN A 677 -17.69 20.66 -1.36
C ASN A 677 -18.96 20.05 -2.01
N ASN A 678 -19.79 20.89 -2.60
CA ASN A 678 -21.08 20.51 -3.20
C ASN A 678 -21.07 20.63 -4.73
#